data_f5c0d30e17ac1e097ff6e4fb9d01bef7
#
_entry.id   f5c0d30e17ac1e097ff6e4fb9d01bef7
#
_cell.length_a   1.000
_cell.length_b   1.000
_cell.length_c   1.000
_cell.angle_alpha   90.00
_cell.angle_beta   90.00
_cell.angle_gamma   90.00
#
_symmetry.space_group_name_H-M   'P 1'
#
loop_
_entity.id
_entity.type
_entity.pdbx_description
1 polymer ?
#
loop_
_entity_poly.entity_id
_entity_poly.type
_entity_poly.pdbx_seq_one_letter_code
_entity_poly.pdbx_strand_id
1 'polypeptide(L)'
;MSPRTPTLLATAVVVALAVTGTGLPAQALPAATAPAAATATTAPAAGTAVPAPATGGVPAPADATVGATPGDTAVDLTLVLRPVDPAALTALPGATAGDTVDQRADAVAAVAPVEDARSRARTVLTDAGFTVTDPDTWEVEAHGTAAQAEALFGVDLVGTGDGMHPTAEPTLPQSFGGSVVAVLGLDVRPALAHAAVPAGYGPATLASAYRSSGSATAGAGATVATVQFSGWDRNDLSAYAAATGRKLPALDQIAVDGADPHRGDGYQGETEVALDQQALLAVAPGARQRVYVTPNSFQGSYDAYSRIADDVRTAGITAVSISWGSCETQTPAGARAALDAALSRIVAAGATVFAATGDDGARCPTGPRTTIRDVSYPASSPAVVAVGGTSLSKTKAGWTESGWSNSLGAGGGGTSSAYARPAWQTGTGITGTLRMLPDVAALADPAKGPAVYMSTAHGFVLGGGTSLASPVLAGQLAVALTARGCAVGVGDVHQALYANPTAFRDVVTGSNGTAPATRGWDAATGLGSPKWSALGRLLPTAADCTRPTTTAAAAGAGATAVTSGTRTVPSGTSIHSPNGQYWLDVQADGSLVEWGNGRRLWQSSGRAAGAGLRLGTTGRLAVVAPSGAVLWSTSARTASGGARLTVTDAGDVRVTARDGAVLWHNRAPGADRLVPGATLVPGQSLRDASGGRRLTMRFDGDLVIGSGSRVLSRRSGGGAGASLLLLPSGDLVLAAPLGQTRWSTGTAERGGAGMVLRMQSDGNLVLRKGTTVVWASRTRG
;
A
#
# COMPACT_ATOMS: atom_id res chain seq x y z
N MET A 1 -4.85 -39.94 8.70
CA MET A 1 -4.65 -39.41 7.34
C MET A 1 -5.09 -37.96 7.39
N SER A 2 -4.12 -37.06 7.60
CA SER A 2 -4.38 -35.61 7.61
C SER A 2 -4.41 -35.09 6.17
N PRO A 3 -5.31 -34.17 5.80
CA PRO A 3 -5.31 -33.55 4.47
C PRO A 3 -4.09 -32.63 4.33
N ARG A 4 -3.28 -32.87 3.34
CA ARG A 4 -2.20 -31.99 2.93
C ARG A 4 -2.83 -30.78 2.22
N THR A 5 -2.65 -29.61 2.77
CA THR A 5 -2.97 -28.32 2.14
C THR A 5 -2.09 -28.15 0.89
N PRO A 6 -2.62 -27.86 -0.28
CA PRO A 6 -1.80 -27.53 -1.44
C PRO A 6 -1.18 -26.14 -1.25
N THR A 7 0.14 -26.09 -1.15
CA THR A 7 0.90 -24.84 -1.16
C THR A 7 0.89 -24.32 -2.59
N LEU A 8 0.16 -23.24 -2.86
CA LEU A 8 0.27 -22.47 -4.09
C LEU A 8 1.65 -21.80 -4.10
N LEU A 9 2.51 -22.23 -5.04
CA LEU A 9 3.76 -21.51 -5.30
C LEU A 9 3.43 -20.26 -6.13
N ALA A 10 3.60 -19.12 -5.51
CA ALA A 10 3.70 -17.86 -6.25
C ALA A 10 4.97 -17.94 -7.10
N THR A 11 4.84 -17.66 -8.39
CA THR A 11 5.99 -17.51 -9.29
C THR A 11 6.80 -16.33 -8.80
N ALA A 12 8.00 -16.58 -8.28
CA ALA A 12 8.87 -15.55 -7.77
C ALA A 12 9.32 -14.65 -8.91
N VAL A 13 8.95 -13.38 -8.84
CA VAL A 13 9.62 -12.33 -9.61
C VAL A 13 11.05 -12.25 -9.09
N VAL A 14 12.00 -12.73 -9.86
CA VAL A 14 13.42 -12.62 -9.52
C VAL A 14 13.87 -11.19 -9.76
N VAL A 15 13.77 -10.35 -8.75
CA VAL A 15 14.53 -9.11 -8.69
C VAL A 15 15.98 -9.52 -8.36
N ALA A 16 16.79 -9.69 -9.38
CA ALA A 16 18.18 -10.06 -9.18
C ALA A 16 18.97 -8.86 -8.63
N LEU A 17 19.26 -8.87 -7.36
CA LEU A 17 20.32 -8.03 -6.79
C LEU A 17 21.65 -8.54 -7.33
N ALA A 18 22.21 -7.85 -8.30
CA ALA A 18 23.58 -8.07 -8.76
C ALA A 18 24.55 -7.49 -7.71
N VAL A 19 24.87 -8.27 -6.69
CA VAL A 19 26.07 -8.04 -5.87
C VAL A 19 27.24 -8.65 -6.64
N THR A 20 28.03 -7.82 -7.32
CA THR A 20 29.31 -8.24 -7.89
C THR A 20 30.33 -8.41 -6.78
N GLY A 21 30.36 -9.59 -6.19
CA GLY A 21 31.43 -10.04 -5.32
C GLY A 21 32.48 -10.77 -6.14
N THR A 22 33.61 -10.09 -6.42
CA THR A 22 34.80 -10.77 -6.93
C THR A 22 35.36 -11.67 -5.84
N GLY A 23 35.27 -12.97 -6.05
CA GLY A 23 35.85 -13.97 -5.17
C GLY A 23 37.38 -13.89 -5.16
N LEU A 24 37.97 -13.73 -3.97
CA LEU A 24 39.36 -14.07 -3.70
C LEU A 24 39.40 -15.31 -2.80
N PRO A 25 40.37 -16.20 -2.97
CA PRO A 25 40.40 -17.50 -2.28
C PRO A 25 40.70 -17.35 -0.78
N ALA A 26 40.07 -18.19 0.00
CA ALA A 26 40.27 -18.30 1.45
C ALA A 26 41.72 -18.73 1.74
N GLN A 27 42.47 -17.88 2.42
CA GLN A 27 43.68 -18.27 3.16
C GLN A 27 43.37 -18.32 4.65
N ALA A 28 43.70 -19.42 5.27
CA ALA A 28 43.58 -19.65 6.70
C ALA A 28 44.49 -18.72 7.49
N LEU A 29 43.95 -18.03 8.50
CA LEU A 29 44.69 -17.27 9.46
C LEU A 29 44.88 -18.11 10.76
N PRO A 30 46.09 -18.05 11.39
CA PRO A 30 46.36 -18.79 12.60
C PRO A 30 45.75 -18.12 13.84
N ALA A 31 45.42 -18.93 14.84
CA ALA A 31 44.89 -18.53 16.13
C ALA A 31 45.80 -17.55 16.88
N ALA A 32 45.22 -16.42 17.28
CA ALA A 32 45.92 -15.45 18.14
C ALA A 32 45.52 -15.65 19.60
N THR A 33 46.51 -15.81 20.45
CA THR A 33 46.49 -15.92 21.90
C THR A 33 46.01 -14.62 22.54
N ALA A 34 45.26 -14.72 23.63
CA ALA A 34 44.79 -13.62 24.44
C ALA A 34 45.95 -12.93 25.19
N PRO A 35 45.96 -11.63 25.35
CA PRO A 35 46.80 -10.97 26.36
C PRO A 35 46.02 -10.59 27.62
N ALA A 36 46.76 -10.63 28.71
CA ALA A 36 46.38 -10.47 30.09
C ALA A 36 45.87 -9.05 30.46
N ALA A 37 45.15 -9.01 31.58
CA ALA A 37 44.66 -7.84 32.28
C ALA A 37 45.71 -6.74 32.51
N ALA A 38 45.35 -5.49 32.23
CA ALA A 38 46.07 -4.32 32.68
C ALA A 38 45.16 -3.40 33.50
N THR A 39 45.71 -3.01 34.59
CA THR A 39 45.24 -2.26 35.74
C THR A 39 44.69 -0.87 35.43
N ALA A 40 43.75 -0.48 36.28
CA ALA A 40 43.13 0.83 36.37
C ALA A 40 44.13 2.01 36.46
N THR A 41 43.86 3.06 35.69
CA THR A 41 44.44 4.39 35.96
C THR A 41 43.45 5.49 35.66
N THR A 42 43.10 6.23 36.70
CA THR A 42 42.70 7.65 36.82
C THR A 42 41.90 8.31 35.70
N ALA A 43 40.74 8.85 36.10
CA ALA A 43 39.92 9.80 35.38
C ALA A 43 40.71 11.05 34.94
N PRO A 44 40.48 11.55 33.73
CA PRO A 44 40.84 12.92 33.38
C PRO A 44 39.68 13.89 33.59
N ALA A 45 40.07 15.10 33.92
CA ALA A 45 39.29 16.28 34.24
C ALA A 45 38.40 16.76 33.07
N ALA A 46 37.42 17.53 33.49
CA ALA A 46 36.45 18.34 32.74
C ALA A 46 36.73 18.74 31.27
N GLY A 47 35.71 18.53 30.41
CA GLY A 47 35.30 19.54 29.45
C GLY A 47 35.90 19.47 28.05
N THR A 48 35.47 18.49 27.28
CA THR A 48 35.38 18.69 25.82
C THR A 48 34.00 18.25 25.40
N ALA A 49 33.27 19.16 24.71
CA ALA A 49 32.01 18.85 24.07
C ALA A 49 32.21 17.63 23.15
N VAL A 50 31.37 16.63 23.31
CA VAL A 50 31.37 15.46 22.43
C VAL A 50 30.68 15.90 21.14
N PRO A 51 31.36 15.86 19.97
CA PRO A 51 30.69 16.15 18.72
C PRO A 51 29.54 15.17 18.50
N ALA A 52 28.42 15.66 17.98
CA ALA A 52 27.31 14.80 17.54
C ALA A 52 27.79 13.91 16.39
N PRO A 53 27.32 12.66 16.28
CA PRO A 53 27.65 11.84 15.13
C PRO A 53 27.17 12.55 13.85
N ALA A 54 28.04 12.55 12.82
CA ALA A 54 27.84 13.26 11.58
C ALA A 54 26.43 12.99 11.01
N THR A 55 25.67 14.03 10.77
CA THR A 55 24.48 13.96 9.93
C THR A 55 24.96 13.63 8.53
N GLY A 56 24.73 12.39 8.07
CA GLY A 56 25.32 11.84 6.84
C GLY A 56 24.82 12.52 5.57
N GLY A 57 25.14 13.80 5.39
CA GLY A 57 24.87 14.55 4.17
C GLY A 57 25.94 14.28 3.10
N VAL A 58 25.53 14.05 1.87
CA VAL A 58 26.42 13.97 0.71
C VAL A 58 26.90 15.39 0.36
N PRO A 59 28.19 15.59 0.03
CA PRO A 59 28.67 16.91 -0.41
C PRO A 59 27.84 17.41 -1.61
N ALA A 60 27.40 18.67 -1.55
CA ALA A 60 26.67 19.29 -2.64
C ALA A 60 27.52 19.37 -3.93
N PRO A 61 26.92 19.26 -5.13
CA PRO A 61 27.63 19.56 -6.36
C PRO A 61 28.19 20.98 -6.34
N ALA A 62 29.39 21.17 -6.95
CA ALA A 62 30.18 22.39 -6.86
C ALA A 62 29.54 23.67 -7.47
N ASP A 63 28.35 23.60 -8.05
CA ASP A 63 27.68 24.70 -8.78
C ASP A 63 26.38 25.23 -8.14
N ALA A 64 26.01 24.81 -6.91
CA ALA A 64 24.83 25.36 -6.25
C ALA A 64 25.14 26.70 -5.58
N THR A 65 24.36 27.74 -5.87
CA THR A 65 24.44 29.01 -5.14
C THR A 65 24.03 28.78 -3.68
N VAL A 66 25.02 28.87 -2.78
CA VAL A 66 24.83 28.73 -1.34
C VAL A 66 24.50 30.11 -0.76
N GLY A 67 23.38 30.25 -0.08
CA GLY A 67 22.99 31.46 0.65
C GLY A 67 22.64 31.16 2.09
N ALA A 68 22.81 32.14 2.99
CA ALA A 68 22.34 31.99 4.37
C ALA A 68 20.84 31.72 4.39
N THR A 69 20.42 30.76 5.23
CA THR A 69 18.98 30.50 5.43
C THR A 69 18.34 31.67 6.14
N PRO A 70 17.18 32.20 5.69
CA PRO A 70 16.46 33.23 6.44
C PRO A 70 16.16 32.76 7.86
N GLY A 71 16.44 33.61 8.86
CA GLY A 71 16.33 33.24 10.26
C GLY A 71 14.91 32.87 10.74
N ASP A 72 13.88 33.29 10.00
CA ASP A 72 12.48 32.97 10.22
C ASP A 72 12.00 31.69 9.49
N THR A 73 12.89 31.02 8.76
CA THR A 73 12.58 29.75 8.11
C THR A 73 12.18 28.71 9.17
N ALA A 74 11.04 28.08 8.98
CA ALA A 74 10.55 27.03 9.88
C ALA A 74 11.49 25.82 9.85
N VAL A 75 11.78 25.30 11.04
CA VAL A 75 12.63 24.12 11.24
C VAL A 75 11.89 23.13 12.15
N ASP A 76 11.83 21.90 11.68
CA ASP A 76 11.28 20.77 12.42
C ASP A 76 12.44 19.86 12.86
N LEU A 77 12.61 19.69 14.15
CA LEU A 77 13.72 18.93 14.73
C LEU A 77 13.20 17.67 15.41
N THR A 78 13.96 16.60 15.29
CA THR A 78 13.79 15.39 16.10
C THR A 78 15.08 15.17 16.91
N LEU A 79 14.96 15.22 18.23
CA LEU A 79 16.05 14.90 19.14
C LEU A 79 15.94 13.44 19.56
N VAL A 80 16.91 12.64 19.13
CA VAL A 80 16.99 11.22 19.48
C VAL A 80 17.60 11.08 20.87
N LEU A 81 16.89 10.44 21.78
CA LEU A 81 17.31 10.28 23.18
C LEU A 81 18.25 9.09 23.35
N ARG A 82 19.16 9.22 24.30
CA ARG A 82 20.14 8.16 24.63
C ARG A 82 19.42 7.00 25.35
N PRO A 83 19.56 5.76 24.86
CA PRO A 83 19.16 4.57 25.62
C PRO A 83 19.88 4.49 26.97
N VAL A 84 19.24 3.86 27.96
CA VAL A 84 19.88 3.58 29.25
C VAL A 84 21.16 2.78 29.07
N ASP A 85 21.13 1.79 28.22
CA ASP A 85 22.28 0.97 27.84
C ASP A 85 22.35 0.82 26.31
N PRO A 86 23.17 1.63 25.63
CA PRO A 86 23.33 1.54 24.18
C PRO A 86 23.96 0.22 23.71
N ALA A 87 24.82 -0.40 24.54
CA ALA A 87 25.42 -1.69 24.18
C ALA A 87 24.42 -2.82 24.27
N ALA A 88 23.60 -2.83 25.32
CA ALA A 88 22.50 -3.77 25.45
C ALA A 88 21.49 -3.62 24.30
N LEU A 89 21.12 -2.38 23.91
CA LEU A 89 20.25 -2.14 22.76
C LEU A 89 20.84 -2.76 21.47
N THR A 90 22.11 -2.57 21.22
CA THR A 90 22.79 -3.12 20.04
C THR A 90 22.82 -4.66 20.06
N ALA A 91 22.87 -5.27 21.25
CA ALA A 91 22.90 -6.72 21.42
C ALA A 91 21.49 -7.36 21.37
N LEU A 92 20.41 -6.58 21.55
CA LEU A 92 19.03 -7.11 21.62
C LEU A 92 18.64 -8.03 20.45
N PRO A 93 18.93 -7.72 19.17
CA PRO A 93 18.52 -8.57 18.07
C PRO A 93 19.04 -10.02 18.19
N GLY A 94 20.27 -10.19 18.74
CA GLY A 94 20.81 -11.51 18.99
C GLY A 94 20.34 -12.14 20.31
N ALA A 95 20.18 -11.34 21.35
CA ALA A 95 19.77 -11.78 22.67
C ALA A 95 18.32 -12.23 22.75
N THR A 96 17.44 -11.63 21.93
CA THR A 96 16.01 -11.91 21.90
C THR A 96 15.60 -12.85 20.74
N ALA A 97 16.58 -13.45 20.06
CA ALA A 97 16.31 -14.43 19.01
C ALA A 97 15.63 -15.67 19.61
N GLY A 98 14.37 -15.85 19.32
CA GLY A 98 13.54 -16.93 19.89
C GLY A 98 12.53 -16.48 20.95
N ASP A 99 12.60 -15.23 21.40
CA ASP A 99 11.64 -14.68 22.35
C ASP A 99 10.27 -14.40 21.71
N THR A 100 9.24 -14.38 22.53
CA THR A 100 7.91 -13.94 22.12
C THR A 100 7.91 -12.43 21.85
N VAL A 101 6.89 -11.94 21.13
CA VAL A 101 6.72 -10.50 20.84
C VAL A 101 6.68 -9.67 22.12
N ASP A 102 6.00 -10.16 23.16
CA ASP A 102 5.89 -9.46 24.45
C ASP A 102 7.25 -9.42 25.17
N GLN A 103 8.02 -10.50 25.15
CA GLN A 103 9.38 -10.56 25.73
C GLN A 103 10.33 -9.60 25.03
N ARG A 104 10.27 -9.50 23.71
CA ARG A 104 11.07 -8.52 22.93
C ARG A 104 10.65 -7.09 23.27
N ALA A 105 9.35 -6.82 23.39
CA ALA A 105 8.85 -5.51 23.78
C ALA A 105 9.32 -5.11 25.18
N ASP A 106 9.31 -6.03 26.13
CA ASP A 106 9.81 -5.81 27.49
C ASP A 106 11.33 -5.56 27.48
N ALA A 107 12.08 -6.33 26.67
CA ALA A 107 13.53 -6.15 26.52
C ALA A 107 13.90 -4.77 25.90
N VAL A 108 13.16 -4.31 24.89
CA VAL A 108 13.30 -2.97 24.32
C VAL A 108 12.95 -1.89 25.34
N ALA A 109 11.86 -2.08 26.10
CA ALA A 109 11.44 -1.14 27.14
C ALA A 109 12.48 -1.02 28.29
N ALA A 110 13.20 -2.10 28.59
CA ALA A 110 14.22 -2.10 29.64
C ALA A 110 15.47 -1.24 29.29
N VAL A 111 15.72 -1.02 28.01
CA VAL A 111 16.86 -0.19 27.52
C VAL A 111 16.42 1.18 27.01
N ALA A 112 15.11 1.48 27.05
CA ALA A 112 14.58 2.75 26.58
C ALA A 112 15.09 3.95 27.38
N PRO A 113 15.17 5.16 26.79
CA PRO A 113 15.54 6.39 27.50
C PRO A 113 14.67 6.63 28.74
N VAL A 114 15.30 7.14 29.81
CA VAL A 114 14.59 7.48 31.06
C VAL A 114 13.79 8.77 30.89
N GLU A 115 12.71 8.92 31.69
CA GLU A 115 11.85 10.11 31.63
C GLU A 115 12.63 11.41 31.95
N ASP A 116 13.62 11.36 32.83
CA ASP A 116 14.49 12.50 33.13
C ASP A 116 15.25 13.00 31.92
N ALA A 117 15.69 12.11 31.04
CA ALA A 117 16.35 12.47 29.77
C ALA A 117 15.42 13.26 28.86
N ARG A 118 14.16 12.80 28.73
CA ARG A 118 13.14 13.45 27.94
C ARG A 118 12.75 14.80 28.53
N SER A 119 12.47 14.84 29.81
CA SER A 119 12.11 16.08 30.52
C SER A 119 13.18 17.14 30.37
N ARG A 120 14.46 16.74 30.43
CA ARG A 120 15.62 17.64 30.23
C ARG A 120 15.67 18.16 28.79
N ALA A 121 15.52 17.28 27.80
CA ALA A 121 15.51 17.68 26.39
C ALA A 121 14.39 18.68 26.10
N ARG A 122 13.20 18.40 26.62
CA ARG A 122 12.04 19.30 26.51
C ARG A 122 12.32 20.67 27.13
N THR A 123 12.86 20.72 28.33
CA THR A 123 13.16 21.98 29.02
C THR A 123 14.14 22.80 28.19
N VAL A 124 15.24 22.21 27.72
CA VAL A 124 16.24 22.90 26.90
C VAL A 124 15.66 23.47 25.61
N LEU A 125 14.82 22.69 24.93
CA LEU A 125 14.15 23.16 23.70
C LEU A 125 13.15 24.27 23.97
N THR A 126 12.32 24.13 25.02
CA THR A 126 11.33 25.15 25.40
C THR A 126 12.01 26.45 25.81
N ASP A 127 13.10 26.38 26.57
CA ASP A 127 13.89 27.55 26.97
C ASP A 127 14.58 28.24 25.79
N ALA A 128 14.88 27.47 24.73
CA ALA A 128 15.37 28.00 23.45
C ALA A 128 14.24 28.52 22.54
N GLY A 129 12.98 28.48 22.98
CA GLY A 129 11.82 29.02 22.28
C GLY A 129 11.14 28.08 21.29
N PHE A 130 11.49 26.80 21.27
CA PHE A 130 10.80 25.80 20.42
C PHE A 130 9.45 25.38 21.02
N THR A 131 8.51 25.07 20.16
CA THR A 131 7.29 24.33 20.53
C THR A 131 7.60 22.84 20.51
N VAL A 132 7.38 22.15 21.64
CA VAL A 132 7.82 20.76 21.81
C VAL A 132 6.63 19.80 21.84
N THR A 133 6.77 18.67 21.17
CA THR A 133 5.86 17.52 21.19
C THR A 133 6.62 16.24 21.51
N ASP A 134 5.96 15.28 22.16
CA ASP A 134 6.55 14.00 22.53
C ASP A 134 5.77 12.87 21.86
N PRO A 135 6.20 12.39 20.70
CA PRO A 135 5.50 11.32 20.01
C PRO A 135 5.70 9.96 20.69
N ASP A 136 6.91 9.68 21.25
CA ASP A 136 7.20 8.42 21.90
C ASP A 136 8.29 8.52 23.01
N THR A 137 8.84 7.38 23.42
CA THR A 137 9.84 7.30 24.51
C THR A 137 11.25 7.61 24.01
N TRP A 138 11.53 7.48 22.72
CA TRP A 138 12.87 7.51 22.15
C TRP A 138 13.28 8.86 21.59
N GLU A 139 12.33 9.78 21.42
CA GLU A 139 12.55 11.05 20.78
C GLU A 139 11.71 12.18 21.36
N VAL A 140 12.16 13.41 21.08
CA VAL A 140 11.43 14.65 21.35
C VAL A 140 11.42 15.45 20.05
N GLU A 141 10.24 15.82 19.59
CA GLU A 141 10.07 16.68 18.42
C GLU A 141 9.95 18.14 18.83
N ALA A 142 10.54 19.02 18.03
CA ALA A 142 10.52 20.45 18.28
C ALA A 142 10.31 21.24 16.99
N HIS A 143 9.43 22.22 17.05
CA HIS A 143 9.11 23.11 15.94
C HIS A 143 9.56 24.54 16.29
N GLY A 144 10.36 25.14 15.42
CA GLY A 144 10.92 26.47 15.66
C GLY A 144 11.40 27.13 14.38
N THR A 145 12.40 27.99 14.50
CA THR A 145 12.98 28.74 13.38
C THR A 145 14.47 28.41 13.20
N ALA A 146 14.99 28.68 12.01
CA ALA A 146 16.41 28.53 11.70
C ALA A 146 17.28 29.28 12.69
N ALA A 147 16.96 30.53 13.02
CA ALA A 147 17.71 31.34 13.99
C ALA A 147 17.73 30.70 15.40
N GLN A 148 16.64 30.07 15.85
CA GLN A 148 16.61 29.34 17.13
C GLN A 148 17.50 28.11 17.08
N ALA A 149 17.48 27.38 15.95
CA ALA A 149 18.31 26.19 15.76
C ALA A 149 19.81 26.54 15.69
N GLU A 150 20.16 27.58 14.93
CA GLU A 150 21.54 28.10 14.85
C GLU A 150 22.09 28.51 16.24
N ALA A 151 21.27 29.24 16.98
CA ALA A 151 21.64 29.68 18.33
C ALA A 151 21.81 28.52 19.33
N LEU A 152 20.93 27.51 19.25
CA LEU A 152 20.96 26.37 20.17
C LEU A 152 22.10 25.41 19.87
N PHE A 153 22.32 25.10 18.58
CA PHE A 153 23.29 24.07 18.16
C PHE A 153 24.64 24.61 17.69
N GLY A 154 24.83 25.93 17.70
CA GLY A 154 26.09 26.58 17.36
C GLY A 154 26.54 26.36 15.91
N VAL A 155 25.60 26.40 14.97
CA VAL A 155 25.84 26.19 13.53
C VAL A 155 25.19 27.30 12.72
N ASP A 156 25.75 27.59 11.55
CA ASP A 156 25.07 28.40 10.53
C ASP A 156 24.33 27.48 9.57
N LEU A 157 23.07 27.80 9.25
CA LEU A 157 22.27 27.09 8.29
C LEU A 157 22.28 27.79 6.93
N VAL A 158 22.60 27.06 5.90
CA VAL A 158 22.63 27.55 4.52
C VAL A 158 21.63 26.83 3.65
N GLY A 159 20.99 27.58 2.75
CA GLY A 159 20.07 27.05 1.77
C GLY A 159 20.75 26.79 0.43
N THR A 160 20.46 25.64 -0.17
CA THR A 160 20.82 25.30 -1.55
C THR A 160 19.56 24.90 -2.32
N GLY A 161 19.67 24.69 -3.63
CA GLY A 161 18.54 24.18 -4.44
C GLY A 161 17.98 22.84 -3.95
N ASP A 162 18.75 22.09 -3.18
CA ASP A 162 18.41 20.77 -2.66
C ASP A 162 17.89 20.79 -1.21
N GLY A 163 17.90 21.94 -0.54
CA GLY A 163 17.42 22.10 0.84
C GLY A 163 18.37 22.84 1.76
N MET A 164 17.96 23.03 3.01
CA MET A 164 18.75 23.66 4.08
C MET A 164 19.70 22.62 4.70
N HIS A 165 20.91 23.07 5.09
CA HIS A 165 21.86 22.23 5.83
C HIS A 165 22.81 23.08 6.69
N PRO A 166 23.40 22.51 7.75
CA PRO A 166 24.40 23.19 8.56
C PRO A 166 25.76 23.25 7.85
N THR A 167 26.49 24.35 8.07
CA THR A 167 27.84 24.55 7.51
C THR A 167 28.92 23.79 8.28
N ALA A 168 28.60 23.34 9.49
CA ALA A 168 29.48 22.56 10.35
C ALA A 168 28.66 21.51 11.13
N GLU A 169 29.34 20.59 11.79
CA GLU A 169 28.70 19.61 12.64
C GLU A 169 28.00 20.30 13.84
N PRO A 170 26.69 20.04 14.08
CA PRO A 170 25.94 20.62 15.18
C PRO A 170 26.53 20.23 16.53
N THR A 171 26.64 21.18 17.45
CA THR A 171 27.10 20.92 18.80
C THR A 171 25.91 20.72 19.73
N LEU A 172 25.84 19.55 20.38
CA LEU A 172 24.83 19.30 21.40
C LEU A 172 25.16 20.07 22.69
N PRO A 173 24.29 21.00 23.13
CA PRO A 173 24.50 21.76 24.36
C PRO A 173 24.71 20.85 25.58
N GLN A 174 25.59 21.26 26.48
CA GLN A 174 25.82 20.54 27.74
C GLN A 174 24.56 20.48 28.63
N SER A 175 23.63 21.42 28.45
CA SER A 175 22.33 21.43 29.12
C SER A 175 21.49 20.17 28.86
N PHE A 176 21.71 19.46 27.75
CA PHE A 176 21.11 18.14 27.54
C PHE A 176 21.69 17.05 28.46
N GLY A 177 22.82 17.31 29.14
CA GLY A 177 23.41 16.36 30.08
C GLY A 177 23.80 15.01 29.47
N GLY A 178 24.07 14.97 28.16
CA GLY A 178 24.35 13.74 27.42
C GLY A 178 23.13 12.86 27.19
N SER A 179 21.92 13.36 27.44
CA SER A 179 20.67 12.62 27.25
C SER A 179 20.21 12.51 25.76
N VAL A 180 20.75 13.36 24.90
CA VAL A 180 20.52 13.37 23.45
C VAL A 180 21.73 12.79 22.74
N VAL A 181 21.50 11.94 21.75
CA VAL A 181 22.56 11.34 20.93
C VAL A 181 22.64 11.93 19.53
N ALA A 182 21.56 12.49 19.04
CA ALA A 182 21.50 13.12 17.72
C ALA A 182 20.41 14.18 17.66
N VAL A 183 20.59 15.19 16.82
CA VAL A 183 19.56 16.11 16.36
C VAL A 183 19.40 15.91 14.86
N LEU A 184 18.17 15.66 14.42
CA LEU A 184 17.78 15.50 13.02
C LEU A 184 16.92 16.70 12.60
N GLY A 185 16.86 17.00 11.29
CA GLY A 185 16.06 18.12 10.75
C GLY A 185 16.83 19.41 10.52
N LEU A 186 18.11 19.53 10.96
CA LEU A 186 19.00 20.63 10.60
C LEU A 186 19.52 20.51 9.16
N ASP A 187 19.63 19.29 8.65
CA ASP A 187 19.96 18.98 7.27
C ASP A 187 18.73 18.38 6.62
N VAL A 188 18.02 19.17 5.81
CA VAL A 188 16.83 18.73 5.06
C VAL A 188 17.16 18.40 3.61
N ARG A 189 18.44 18.38 3.24
CA ARG A 189 18.84 17.79 1.97
C ARG A 189 18.43 16.33 1.99
N PRO A 190 18.11 15.72 0.82
CA PRO A 190 17.85 14.29 0.75
C PRO A 190 19.05 13.54 1.37
N ALA A 191 18.91 13.09 2.60
CA ALA A 191 19.96 12.40 3.37
C ALA A 191 20.31 11.04 2.77
N LEU A 192 19.36 10.46 2.05
CA LEU A 192 19.60 9.45 1.05
C LEU A 192 19.89 10.23 -0.23
N ALA A 193 21.19 10.44 -0.51
CA ALA A 193 21.61 10.60 -1.88
C ALA A 193 20.78 9.56 -2.64
N HIS A 194 19.99 9.99 -3.63
CA HIS A 194 19.44 9.06 -4.57
C HIS A 194 20.60 8.14 -4.94
N ALA A 195 20.58 6.90 -4.46
CA ALA A 195 21.45 5.87 -4.97
C ALA A 195 21.25 6.05 -6.47
N ALA A 196 22.27 6.51 -7.20
CA ALA A 196 22.13 7.16 -8.51
C ALA A 196 21.14 6.29 -9.27
N VAL A 197 19.98 6.87 -9.66
CA VAL A 197 18.86 6.11 -10.25
C VAL A 197 19.54 5.17 -11.22
N PRO A 198 19.54 3.84 -11.02
CA PRO A 198 20.35 2.95 -11.83
C PRO A 198 20.06 3.31 -13.27
N ALA A 199 21.05 3.33 -14.17
CA ALA A 199 20.91 3.80 -15.56
C ALA A 199 19.93 2.90 -16.34
N GLY A 200 18.66 2.91 -15.93
CA GLY A 200 17.54 2.22 -16.52
C GLY A 200 16.72 3.11 -17.45
N TYR A 201 15.78 2.50 -18.14
CA TYR A 201 14.92 3.21 -19.07
C TYR A 201 13.76 3.91 -18.35
N GLY A 202 13.86 5.22 -18.16
CA GLY A 202 12.81 6.03 -17.55
C GLY A 202 11.56 6.26 -18.42
N PRO A 203 10.57 6.99 -17.92
CA PRO A 203 9.27 7.22 -18.56
C PRO A 203 9.35 7.77 -20.00
N ALA A 204 10.24 8.73 -20.25
CA ALA A 204 10.43 9.31 -21.58
C ALA A 204 11.00 8.29 -22.59
N THR A 205 11.83 7.37 -22.11
CA THR A 205 12.37 6.28 -22.91
C THR A 205 11.29 5.32 -23.34
N LEU A 206 10.44 4.86 -22.41
CA LEU A 206 9.33 3.96 -22.73
C LEU A 206 8.34 4.60 -23.70
N ALA A 207 7.99 5.86 -23.50
CA ALA A 207 7.12 6.60 -24.41
C ALA A 207 7.72 6.67 -25.82
N SER A 208 9.02 6.99 -25.94
CA SER A 208 9.74 7.06 -27.22
C SER A 208 9.85 5.69 -27.89
N ALA A 209 10.22 4.65 -27.16
CA ALA A 209 10.42 3.30 -27.68
C ALA A 209 9.14 2.71 -28.30
N TYR A 210 8.02 2.89 -27.66
CA TYR A 210 6.72 2.35 -28.07
C TYR A 210 5.84 3.36 -28.83
N ARG A 211 6.39 4.53 -29.15
CA ARG A 211 5.67 5.60 -29.87
C ARG A 211 4.33 5.94 -29.23
N SER A 212 4.34 5.98 -27.90
CA SER A 212 3.23 6.41 -27.03
C SER A 212 3.39 7.89 -26.66
N SER A 213 2.35 8.49 -26.07
CA SER A 213 2.45 9.86 -25.54
C SER A 213 3.31 9.89 -24.28
N GLY A 214 4.27 10.81 -24.22
CA GLY A 214 5.07 11.11 -23.02
C GLY A 214 4.54 12.27 -22.19
N SER A 215 3.35 12.80 -22.51
CA SER A 215 2.72 13.93 -21.80
C SER A 215 2.51 13.60 -20.32
N ALA A 216 2.64 14.60 -19.44
CA ALA A 216 2.35 14.49 -18.02
C ALA A 216 0.87 14.18 -17.72
N THR A 217 -0.02 14.35 -18.68
CA THR A 217 -1.45 14.04 -18.58
C THR A 217 -1.85 12.85 -19.45
N ALA A 218 -0.89 12.09 -19.97
CA ALA A 218 -1.18 10.92 -20.80
C ALA A 218 -2.05 9.91 -20.00
N GLY A 219 -3.15 9.46 -20.61
CA GLY A 219 -4.13 8.57 -19.97
C GLY A 219 -5.18 9.28 -19.11
N ALA A 220 -5.22 10.63 -19.09
CA ALA A 220 -6.20 11.36 -18.28
C ALA A 220 -7.65 10.98 -18.65
N GLY A 221 -8.43 10.63 -17.63
CA GLY A 221 -9.81 10.18 -17.78
C GLY A 221 -9.96 8.66 -17.83
N ALA A 222 -8.89 7.90 -18.11
CA ALA A 222 -8.91 6.45 -18.02
C ALA A 222 -8.65 5.94 -16.59
N THR A 223 -9.08 4.72 -16.31
CA THR A 223 -8.75 3.97 -15.10
C THR A 223 -8.07 2.66 -15.50
N VAL A 224 -6.91 2.37 -14.92
CA VAL A 224 -6.24 1.08 -15.08
C VAL A 224 -6.25 0.34 -13.76
N ALA A 225 -6.69 -0.92 -13.80
CA ALA A 225 -6.75 -1.78 -12.62
C ALA A 225 -5.55 -2.75 -12.61
N THR A 226 -5.11 -3.13 -11.41
CA THR A 226 -4.15 -4.21 -11.19
C THR A 226 -4.71 -5.20 -10.18
N VAL A 227 -4.34 -6.47 -10.33
CA VAL A 227 -4.69 -7.54 -9.38
C VAL A 227 -3.44 -7.90 -8.59
N GLN A 228 -3.55 -7.88 -7.25
CA GLN A 228 -2.43 -8.03 -6.36
C GLN A 228 -2.74 -9.03 -5.23
N PHE A 229 -1.74 -9.83 -4.87
CA PHE A 229 -1.83 -10.80 -3.78
C PHE A 229 -1.04 -10.40 -2.53
N SER A 230 -0.57 -9.17 -2.49
CA SER A 230 0.08 -8.53 -1.36
C SER A 230 -0.40 -7.09 -1.22
N GLY A 231 -0.38 -6.55 0.00
CA GLY A 231 -0.37 -5.12 0.21
C GLY A 231 1.02 -4.54 -0.04
N TRP A 232 1.19 -3.23 0.10
CA TRP A 232 2.45 -2.54 -0.18
C TRP A 232 2.53 -1.18 0.50
N ASP A 233 3.74 -0.61 0.56
CA ASP A 233 3.94 0.76 1.00
C ASP A 233 3.70 1.75 -0.14
N ARG A 234 2.61 2.52 -0.05
CA ARG A 234 2.27 3.55 -1.04
C ARG A 234 3.33 4.66 -1.15
N ASN A 235 4.17 4.84 -0.13
CA ASN A 235 5.27 5.82 -0.17
C ASN A 235 6.28 5.50 -1.26
N ASP A 236 6.40 4.24 -1.69
CA ASP A 236 7.25 3.85 -2.81
C ASP A 236 6.83 4.55 -4.11
N LEU A 237 5.51 4.65 -4.36
CA LEU A 237 5.01 5.41 -5.50
C LEU A 237 5.27 6.91 -5.35
N SER A 238 5.21 7.44 -4.13
CA SER A 238 5.51 8.85 -3.84
C SER A 238 6.97 9.19 -4.10
N ALA A 239 7.90 8.33 -3.64
CA ALA A 239 9.32 8.46 -3.88
C ALA A 239 9.66 8.38 -5.39
N TYR A 240 9.06 7.41 -6.10
CA TYR A 240 9.22 7.30 -7.55
C TYR A 240 8.68 8.53 -8.29
N ALA A 241 7.50 9.03 -7.90
CA ALA A 241 6.89 10.21 -8.51
C ALA A 241 7.79 11.44 -8.37
N ALA A 242 8.33 11.68 -7.16
CA ALA A 242 9.27 12.76 -6.88
C ALA A 242 10.53 12.65 -7.75
N ALA A 243 11.17 11.48 -7.77
CA ALA A 243 12.40 11.24 -8.53
C ALA A 243 12.23 11.35 -10.06
N THR A 244 11.04 11.06 -10.58
CA THR A 244 10.76 11.12 -12.04
C THR A 244 10.04 12.40 -12.48
N GLY A 245 9.80 13.34 -11.57
CA GLY A 245 9.06 14.57 -11.84
C GLY A 245 7.60 14.34 -12.23
N ARG A 246 7.01 13.21 -11.80
CA ARG A 246 5.62 12.85 -12.07
C ARG A 246 4.73 13.29 -10.90
N LYS A 247 3.48 13.66 -11.21
CA LYS A 247 2.47 13.87 -10.17
C LYS A 247 1.91 12.51 -9.75
N LEU A 248 1.61 12.37 -8.45
CA LEU A 248 0.92 11.19 -7.96
C LEU A 248 -0.43 11.02 -8.66
N PRO A 249 -0.76 9.81 -9.14
CA PRO A 249 -2.04 9.55 -9.75
C PRO A 249 -3.15 9.48 -8.70
N ALA A 250 -4.39 9.65 -9.11
CA ALA A 250 -5.51 9.20 -8.31
C ALA A 250 -5.41 7.68 -8.17
N LEU A 251 -5.35 7.17 -6.94
CA LEU A 251 -5.13 5.76 -6.66
C LEU A 251 -6.15 5.27 -5.62
N ASP A 252 -6.89 4.22 -5.98
CA ASP A 252 -7.82 3.51 -5.10
C ASP A 252 -7.23 2.12 -4.78
N GLN A 253 -7.18 1.75 -3.49
CA GLN A 253 -6.82 0.40 -3.05
C GLN A 253 -8.10 -0.31 -2.59
N ILE A 254 -8.40 -1.44 -3.22
CA ILE A 254 -9.62 -2.21 -2.99
C ILE A 254 -9.23 -3.54 -2.32
N ALA A 255 -9.62 -3.68 -1.06
CA ALA A 255 -9.51 -4.96 -0.38
C ALA A 255 -10.60 -5.92 -0.85
N VAL A 256 -10.18 -7.12 -1.24
CA VAL A 256 -11.06 -8.23 -1.59
C VAL A 256 -10.81 -9.34 -0.56
N ASP A 257 -11.86 -10.00 -0.08
CA ASP A 257 -11.82 -11.11 0.89
C ASP A 257 -11.05 -10.81 2.18
N GLY A 258 -11.08 -9.56 2.59
CA GLY A 258 -10.43 -9.13 3.84
C GLY A 258 -8.92 -9.04 3.76
N ALA A 259 -8.31 -9.09 2.57
CA ALA A 259 -6.91 -8.77 2.39
C ALA A 259 -6.62 -7.33 2.85
N ASP A 260 -5.44 -7.11 3.41
CA ASP A 260 -5.00 -5.78 3.84
C ASP A 260 -4.14 -5.14 2.75
N PRO A 261 -4.61 -4.09 2.06
CA PRO A 261 -3.84 -3.45 0.99
C PRO A 261 -2.58 -2.73 1.46
N HIS A 262 -2.42 -2.56 2.78
CA HIS A 262 -1.31 -1.84 3.41
C HIS A 262 -0.33 -2.77 4.13
N ARG A 263 -0.61 -4.07 4.13
CA ARG A 263 0.25 -5.06 4.75
C ARG A 263 0.86 -5.94 3.67
N GLY A 264 2.11 -5.70 3.39
CA GLY A 264 2.90 -6.52 2.50
C GLY A 264 3.30 -7.86 3.11
N ASP A 265 3.84 -8.72 2.26
CA ASP A 265 4.39 -10.03 2.64
C ASP A 265 5.87 -9.95 3.07
N GLY A 266 6.41 -8.73 3.15
CA GLY A 266 7.76 -8.41 3.61
C GLY A 266 8.81 -8.30 2.51
N TYR A 267 8.55 -8.70 1.26
CA TYR A 267 9.51 -8.50 0.16
C TYR A 267 8.94 -8.77 -1.24
N GLN A 268 8.56 -10.00 -1.57
CA GLN A 268 8.29 -10.37 -2.97
C GLN A 268 6.98 -9.78 -3.50
N GLY A 269 5.91 -9.94 -2.76
CA GLY A 269 4.61 -9.43 -3.18
C GLY A 269 4.54 -7.92 -3.15
N GLU A 270 5.13 -7.26 -2.16
CA GLU A 270 5.22 -5.78 -2.10
C GLU A 270 5.99 -5.22 -3.30
N THR A 271 7.09 -5.90 -3.66
CA THR A 271 7.92 -5.54 -4.82
C THR A 271 7.11 -5.56 -6.11
N GLU A 272 6.28 -6.59 -6.30
CA GLU A 272 5.41 -6.73 -7.47
C GLU A 272 4.39 -5.58 -7.53
N VAL A 273 3.73 -5.28 -6.40
CA VAL A 273 2.75 -4.18 -6.36
C VAL A 273 3.44 -2.84 -6.67
N ALA A 274 4.59 -2.56 -6.05
CA ALA A 274 5.34 -1.33 -6.28
C ALA A 274 5.77 -1.19 -7.76
N LEU A 275 6.24 -2.29 -8.38
CA LEU A 275 6.62 -2.34 -9.79
C LEU A 275 5.45 -1.97 -10.71
N ASP A 276 4.30 -2.64 -10.52
CA ASP A 276 3.11 -2.42 -11.33
C ASP A 276 2.63 -0.96 -11.29
N GLN A 277 2.52 -0.39 -10.08
CA GLN A 277 2.01 0.98 -9.91
C GLN A 277 2.99 2.03 -10.48
N GLN A 278 4.29 1.81 -10.33
CA GLN A 278 5.32 2.70 -10.88
C GLN A 278 5.43 2.56 -12.39
N ALA A 279 5.28 1.36 -12.95
CA ALA A 279 5.20 1.15 -14.39
C ALA A 279 4.00 1.88 -15.01
N LEU A 280 2.83 1.78 -14.40
CA LEU A 280 1.65 2.54 -14.81
C LEU A 280 1.88 4.05 -14.73
N LEU A 281 2.47 4.56 -13.64
CA LEU A 281 2.79 5.98 -13.49
C LEU A 281 3.82 6.44 -14.54
N ALA A 282 4.76 5.57 -14.92
CA ALA A 282 5.74 5.89 -15.95
C ALA A 282 5.09 6.15 -17.30
N VAL A 283 4.12 5.33 -17.71
CA VAL A 283 3.58 5.34 -19.09
C VAL A 283 2.22 6.02 -19.21
N ALA A 284 1.43 6.07 -18.14
CA ALA A 284 0.09 6.64 -18.10
C ALA A 284 -0.14 7.55 -16.87
N PRO A 285 0.67 8.62 -16.70
CA PRO A 285 0.68 9.43 -15.49
C PRO A 285 -0.63 10.16 -15.18
N GLY A 286 -1.49 10.35 -16.16
CA GLY A 286 -2.82 10.95 -15.98
C GLY A 286 -3.92 9.93 -15.67
N ALA A 287 -3.67 8.64 -15.80
CA ALA A 287 -4.65 7.60 -15.53
C ALA A 287 -4.87 7.42 -14.02
N ARG A 288 -6.11 7.13 -13.61
CA ARG A 288 -6.41 6.63 -12.28
C ARG A 288 -5.92 5.19 -12.17
N GLN A 289 -5.29 4.86 -11.05
CA GLN A 289 -4.90 3.49 -10.73
C GLN A 289 -5.89 2.87 -9.73
N ARG A 290 -6.25 1.62 -9.95
CA ARG A 290 -7.14 0.87 -9.07
C ARG A 290 -6.50 -0.47 -8.72
N VAL A 291 -6.06 -0.62 -7.47
CA VAL A 291 -5.28 -1.76 -6.98
C VAL A 291 -6.22 -2.70 -6.22
N TYR A 292 -6.49 -3.87 -6.78
CA TYR A 292 -7.33 -4.89 -6.15
C TYR A 292 -6.42 -5.87 -5.41
N VAL A 293 -6.47 -5.85 -4.08
CA VAL A 293 -5.66 -6.73 -3.23
C VAL A 293 -6.53 -7.85 -2.68
N THR A 294 -6.08 -9.08 -2.86
CA THR A 294 -6.82 -10.29 -2.51
C THR A 294 -5.89 -11.34 -1.91
N PRO A 295 -6.38 -12.32 -1.11
CA PRO A 295 -5.57 -13.46 -0.70
C PRO A 295 -5.03 -14.24 -1.89
N ASN A 296 -3.77 -14.70 -1.79
CA ASN A 296 -3.13 -15.51 -2.85
C ASN A 296 -3.74 -16.92 -2.89
N SER A 297 -4.85 -17.03 -3.60
CA SER A 297 -5.60 -18.27 -3.78
C SER A 297 -6.43 -18.21 -5.05
N PHE A 298 -6.90 -19.36 -5.56
CA PHE A 298 -7.85 -19.39 -6.70
C PHE A 298 -9.18 -18.72 -6.34
N GLN A 299 -9.65 -18.85 -5.09
CA GLN A 299 -10.84 -18.16 -4.61
C GLN A 299 -10.63 -16.64 -4.63
N GLY A 300 -9.53 -16.15 -4.03
CA GLY A 300 -9.22 -14.72 -4.04
C GLY A 300 -9.06 -14.16 -5.45
N SER A 301 -8.42 -14.92 -6.37
CA SER A 301 -8.34 -14.53 -7.79
C SER A 301 -9.73 -14.40 -8.42
N TYR A 302 -10.62 -15.38 -8.18
CA TYR A 302 -11.98 -15.34 -8.69
C TYR A 302 -12.76 -14.15 -8.15
N ASP A 303 -12.67 -13.88 -6.87
CA ASP A 303 -13.39 -12.79 -6.21
C ASP A 303 -12.85 -11.43 -6.66
N ALA A 304 -11.51 -11.29 -6.85
CA ALA A 304 -10.92 -10.09 -7.43
C ALA A 304 -11.38 -9.87 -8.89
N TYR A 305 -11.34 -10.88 -9.73
CA TYR A 305 -11.79 -10.76 -11.13
C TYR A 305 -13.29 -10.46 -11.20
N SER A 306 -14.11 -11.12 -10.38
CA SER A 306 -15.55 -10.86 -10.29
C SER A 306 -15.82 -9.42 -9.85
N ARG A 307 -15.09 -8.95 -8.84
CA ARG A 307 -15.18 -7.57 -8.37
C ARG A 307 -14.78 -6.57 -9.44
N ILE A 308 -13.69 -6.82 -10.19
CA ILE A 308 -13.28 -5.97 -11.30
C ILE A 308 -14.37 -5.95 -12.38
N ALA A 309 -14.95 -7.10 -12.74
CA ALA A 309 -16.02 -7.17 -13.73
C ALA A 309 -17.22 -6.28 -13.36
N ASP A 310 -17.62 -6.27 -12.10
CA ASP A 310 -18.69 -5.42 -11.58
C ASP A 310 -18.30 -3.93 -11.60
N ASP A 311 -17.02 -3.63 -11.35
CA ASP A 311 -16.47 -2.28 -11.28
C ASP A 311 -16.14 -1.67 -12.65
N VAL A 312 -15.96 -2.46 -13.73
CA VAL A 312 -15.58 -1.96 -15.07
C VAL A 312 -16.44 -0.77 -15.48
N ARG A 313 -17.76 -0.88 -15.37
CA ARG A 313 -18.69 0.16 -15.79
C ARG A 313 -18.80 1.30 -14.79
N THR A 314 -18.75 1.02 -13.51
CA THR A 314 -18.99 1.98 -12.43
C THR A 314 -17.75 2.82 -12.14
N ALA A 315 -16.57 2.21 -12.19
CA ALA A 315 -15.28 2.88 -12.01
C ALA A 315 -14.60 3.30 -13.33
N GLY A 316 -15.19 2.96 -14.48
CA GLY A 316 -14.66 3.32 -15.79
C GLY A 316 -13.32 2.63 -16.10
N ILE A 317 -13.16 1.36 -15.70
CA ILE A 317 -11.92 0.62 -15.92
C ILE A 317 -11.71 0.39 -17.42
N THR A 318 -10.59 0.88 -17.93
CA THR A 318 -10.21 0.82 -19.33
C THR A 318 -9.40 -0.43 -19.64
N ALA A 319 -8.46 -0.75 -18.76
CA ALA A 319 -7.59 -1.91 -18.87
C ALA A 319 -7.31 -2.51 -17.50
N VAL A 320 -6.97 -3.79 -17.48
CA VAL A 320 -6.55 -4.55 -16.29
C VAL A 320 -5.18 -5.14 -16.57
N SER A 321 -4.24 -5.04 -15.62
CA SER A 321 -2.95 -5.72 -15.65
C SER A 321 -2.90 -6.80 -14.58
N ILE A 322 -2.45 -7.99 -14.96
CA ILE A 322 -2.24 -9.13 -14.08
C ILE A 322 -0.79 -9.60 -14.26
N SER A 323 0.03 -9.34 -13.25
CA SER A 323 1.45 -9.71 -13.22
C SER A 323 1.70 -11.05 -12.53
N TRP A 324 0.65 -11.65 -12.01
CA TRP A 324 0.68 -12.92 -11.27
C TRP A 324 0.16 -14.07 -12.10
N GLY A 325 0.80 -15.23 -11.97
CA GLY A 325 0.37 -16.42 -12.70
C GLY A 325 0.80 -17.72 -12.02
N SER A 326 0.27 -18.80 -12.53
CA SER A 326 0.62 -20.17 -12.16
C SER A 326 0.79 -21.03 -13.41
N CYS A 327 1.42 -22.20 -13.27
CA CYS A 327 1.49 -23.16 -14.37
C CYS A 327 0.09 -23.58 -14.83
N GLU A 328 -0.16 -23.58 -16.12
CA GLU A 328 -1.48 -23.94 -16.68
C GLU A 328 -1.92 -25.32 -16.24
N THR A 329 -1.03 -26.32 -16.32
CA THR A 329 -1.35 -27.72 -15.95
C THR A 329 -1.53 -27.93 -14.46
N GLN A 330 -0.99 -27.03 -13.62
CA GLN A 330 -1.16 -27.07 -12.17
C GLN A 330 -2.41 -26.31 -11.69
N THR A 331 -3.02 -25.49 -12.55
CA THR A 331 -4.27 -24.84 -12.25
C THR A 331 -5.42 -25.83 -12.50
N PRO A 332 -6.18 -26.23 -11.48
CA PRO A 332 -7.28 -27.21 -11.64
C PRO A 332 -8.29 -26.77 -12.71
N ALA A 333 -8.77 -27.69 -13.52
CA ALA A 333 -9.67 -27.37 -14.64
C ALA A 333 -10.95 -26.62 -14.20
N GLY A 334 -11.51 -26.97 -13.03
CA GLY A 334 -12.65 -26.26 -12.44
C GLY A 334 -12.31 -24.82 -12.05
N ALA A 335 -11.12 -24.60 -11.47
CA ALA A 335 -10.66 -23.25 -11.13
C ALA A 335 -10.42 -22.42 -12.39
N ARG A 336 -9.76 -22.98 -13.43
CA ARG A 336 -9.60 -22.30 -14.73
C ARG A 336 -10.94 -21.88 -15.32
N ALA A 337 -11.91 -22.80 -15.35
CA ALA A 337 -13.24 -22.49 -15.90
C ALA A 337 -13.95 -21.34 -15.14
N ALA A 338 -13.85 -21.32 -13.82
CA ALA A 338 -14.42 -20.26 -13.00
C ALA A 338 -13.70 -18.90 -13.23
N LEU A 339 -12.37 -18.91 -13.23
CA LEU A 339 -11.56 -17.73 -13.46
C LEU A 339 -11.73 -17.18 -14.88
N ASP A 340 -11.80 -18.05 -15.91
CA ASP A 340 -12.09 -17.66 -17.29
C ASP A 340 -13.47 -17.02 -17.44
N ALA A 341 -14.47 -17.51 -16.72
CA ALA A 341 -15.79 -16.89 -16.72
C ALA A 341 -15.74 -15.48 -16.14
N ALA A 342 -14.97 -15.25 -15.07
CA ALA A 342 -14.80 -13.93 -14.48
C ALA A 342 -13.97 -13.00 -15.38
N LEU A 343 -12.87 -13.47 -15.98
CA LEU A 343 -12.08 -12.73 -16.97
C LEU A 343 -12.92 -12.35 -18.20
N SER A 344 -13.71 -13.29 -18.72
CA SER A 344 -14.64 -13.02 -19.83
C SER A 344 -15.68 -11.96 -19.50
N ARG A 345 -16.15 -11.91 -18.25
CA ARG A 345 -17.06 -10.86 -17.78
C ARG A 345 -16.38 -9.49 -17.75
N ILE A 346 -15.11 -9.40 -17.33
CA ILE A 346 -14.32 -8.16 -17.38
C ILE A 346 -14.25 -7.65 -18.82
N VAL A 347 -13.87 -8.52 -19.74
CA VAL A 347 -13.73 -8.17 -21.16
C VAL A 347 -15.08 -7.79 -21.79
N ALA A 348 -16.14 -8.56 -21.53
CA ALA A 348 -17.48 -8.25 -21.98
C ALA A 348 -18.04 -6.94 -21.39
N ALA A 349 -17.64 -6.58 -20.18
CA ALA A 349 -18.00 -5.29 -19.57
C ALA A 349 -17.24 -4.10 -20.20
N GLY A 350 -16.18 -4.36 -20.97
CA GLY A 350 -15.47 -3.38 -21.78
C GLY A 350 -14.01 -3.15 -21.42
N ALA A 351 -13.45 -3.75 -20.37
CA ALA A 351 -12.04 -3.61 -20.06
C ALA A 351 -11.17 -4.64 -20.80
N THR A 352 -10.01 -4.23 -21.29
CA THR A 352 -9.02 -5.15 -21.88
C THR A 352 -8.14 -5.71 -20.78
N VAL A 353 -7.93 -7.02 -20.73
CA VAL A 353 -7.10 -7.69 -19.72
C VAL A 353 -5.75 -8.06 -20.35
N PHE A 354 -4.67 -7.64 -19.72
CA PHE A 354 -3.30 -8.03 -20.01
C PHE A 354 -2.78 -8.93 -18.89
N ALA A 355 -2.04 -9.99 -19.24
CA ALA A 355 -1.38 -10.83 -18.23
C ALA A 355 0.03 -11.21 -18.65
N ALA A 356 0.94 -11.16 -17.70
CA ALA A 356 2.33 -11.59 -17.83
C ALA A 356 2.43 -13.09 -18.14
N THR A 357 3.32 -13.47 -19.06
CA THR A 357 3.49 -14.88 -19.46
C THR A 357 4.50 -15.63 -18.61
N GLY A 358 5.14 -14.97 -17.64
CA GLY A 358 6.16 -15.55 -16.77
C GLY A 358 7.59 -15.28 -17.26
N ASP A 359 8.57 -15.60 -16.41
CA ASP A 359 9.95 -15.17 -16.52
C ASP A 359 10.95 -16.33 -16.66
N ASP A 360 10.44 -17.55 -16.87
CA ASP A 360 11.22 -18.79 -17.00
C ASP A 360 11.21 -19.36 -18.44
N GLY A 361 10.91 -18.54 -19.43
CA GLY A 361 10.80 -18.92 -20.84
C GLY A 361 9.62 -19.87 -21.10
N ALA A 362 9.85 -20.94 -21.88
CA ALA A 362 8.85 -21.98 -22.14
C ALA A 362 8.74 -22.99 -20.96
N ARG A 363 9.11 -22.58 -19.78
CA ARG A 363 9.07 -23.39 -18.55
C ARG A 363 8.29 -22.64 -17.48
N CYS A 364 7.77 -23.39 -16.54
CA CYS A 364 7.00 -22.84 -15.42
C CYS A 364 7.54 -23.48 -14.13
N PRO A 365 7.84 -22.69 -13.07
CA PRO A 365 8.35 -23.22 -11.83
C PRO A 365 7.25 -24.01 -11.08
N THR A 366 7.64 -25.17 -10.57
CA THR A 366 6.79 -26.05 -9.75
C THR A 366 7.33 -26.20 -8.32
N GLY A 367 8.45 -25.55 -8.05
CA GLY A 367 9.12 -25.51 -6.75
C GLY A 367 10.42 -24.70 -6.85
N PRO A 368 11.11 -24.46 -5.73
CA PRO A 368 12.26 -23.54 -5.68
C PRO A 368 13.41 -23.85 -6.66
N ARG A 369 13.47 -25.07 -7.17
CA ARG A 369 14.51 -25.52 -8.13
C ARG A 369 13.97 -26.47 -9.20
N THR A 370 12.66 -26.55 -9.35
CA THR A 370 12.00 -27.46 -10.28
C THR A 370 11.12 -26.68 -11.23
N THR A 371 11.27 -26.98 -12.52
CA THR A 371 10.43 -26.37 -13.58
C THR A 371 9.91 -27.48 -14.50
N ILE A 372 8.70 -27.28 -15.02
CA ILE A 372 8.14 -28.10 -16.09
C ILE A 372 8.02 -27.30 -17.37
N ARG A 373 7.92 -27.98 -18.53
CA ARG A 373 7.59 -27.30 -19.76
C ARG A 373 6.11 -27.03 -19.79
N ASP A 374 5.74 -25.78 -19.63
CA ASP A 374 4.37 -25.34 -19.50
C ASP A 374 4.26 -23.84 -19.81
N VAL A 375 3.05 -23.34 -20.01
CA VAL A 375 2.73 -21.92 -20.15
C VAL A 375 2.06 -21.42 -18.87
N SER A 376 2.08 -20.09 -18.68
CA SER A 376 1.47 -19.46 -17.53
C SER A 376 -0.02 -19.22 -17.73
N TYR A 377 -0.81 -19.45 -16.69
CA TYR A 377 -2.19 -19.03 -16.53
C TYR A 377 -2.25 -17.87 -15.53
N PRO A 378 -3.01 -16.75 -15.73
CA PRO A 378 -4.09 -16.61 -16.68
C PRO A 378 -3.69 -16.16 -18.11
N ALA A 379 -2.41 -15.96 -18.42
CA ALA A 379 -1.97 -15.54 -19.75
C ALA A 379 -2.44 -16.49 -20.86
N SER A 380 -2.57 -17.80 -20.57
CA SER A 380 -3.08 -18.78 -21.55
C SER A 380 -4.57 -18.68 -21.84
N SER A 381 -5.35 -17.97 -21.01
CA SER A 381 -6.79 -17.79 -21.23
C SER A 381 -7.05 -17.03 -22.54
N PRO A 382 -7.99 -17.47 -23.39
CA PRO A 382 -8.37 -16.76 -24.61
C PRO A 382 -8.99 -15.37 -24.37
N ALA A 383 -9.42 -15.06 -23.16
CA ALA A 383 -9.97 -13.76 -22.78
C ALA A 383 -8.88 -12.71 -22.47
N VAL A 384 -7.61 -13.09 -22.45
CA VAL A 384 -6.52 -12.29 -21.96
C VAL A 384 -5.47 -12.06 -23.04
N VAL A 385 -4.98 -10.84 -23.17
CA VAL A 385 -3.80 -10.51 -24.00
C VAL A 385 -2.55 -10.98 -23.25
N ALA A 386 -1.93 -12.03 -23.75
CA ALA A 386 -0.73 -12.61 -23.18
C ALA A 386 0.49 -11.74 -23.51
N VAL A 387 1.20 -11.26 -22.48
CA VAL A 387 2.32 -10.32 -22.62
C VAL A 387 3.64 -11.00 -22.34
N GLY A 388 4.46 -11.17 -23.38
CA GLY A 388 5.82 -11.69 -23.30
C GLY A 388 6.89 -10.63 -23.06
N GLY A 389 8.15 -11.05 -23.02
CA GLY A 389 9.28 -10.22 -22.64
C GLY A 389 10.28 -9.95 -23.75
N THR A 390 10.74 -8.70 -23.87
CA THR A 390 11.85 -8.28 -24.75
C THR A 390 12.98 -7.62 -23.98
N SER A 391 14.18 -7.62 -24.58
CA SER A 391 15.29 -6.74 -24.25
C SER A 391 15.30 -5.56 -25.20
N LEU A 392 15.14 -4.34 -24.68
CA LEU A 392 15.08 -3.10 -25.45
C LEU A 392 16.48 -2.49 -25.58
N SER A 393 16.83 -1.98 -26.76
CA SER A 393 18.09 -1.31 -26.98
C SER A 393 17.95 -0.12 -27.96
N LYS A 394 18.73 0.94 -27.70
CA LYS A 394 18.79 2.11 -28.58
C LYS A 394 20.02 2.05 -29.48
N THR A 395 19.82 2.14 -30.76
CA THR A 395 20.87 2.20 -31.77
C THR A 395 20.86 3.55 -32.48
N LYS A 396 21.84 3.79 -33.36
CA LYS A 396 21.85 4.99 -34.24
C LYS A 396 20.63 5.04 -35.15
N ALA A 397 20.11 3.88 -35.57
CA ALA A 397 18.92 3.75 -36.42
C ALA A 397 17.58 3.85 -35.66
N GLY A 398 17.63 3.93 -34.35
CA GLY A 398 16.43 4.01 -33.48
C GLY A 398 16.36 2.87 -32.47
N TRP A 399 15.16 2.61 -31.94
CA TRP A 399 14.89 1.56 -30.98
C TRP A 399 14.81 0.19 -31.66
N THR A 400 15.45 -0.81 -31.05
CA THR A 400 15.42 -2.22 -31.47
C THR A 400 15.09 -3.09 -30.27
N GLU A 401 14.53 -4.28 -30.52
CA GLU A 401 14.21 -5.26 -29.48
C GLU A 401 14.69 -6.65 -29.92
N SER A 402 15.02 -7.46 -28.93
CA SER A 402 15.25 -8.90 -29.07
C SER A 402 14.41 -9.65 -28.06
N GLY A 403 14.08 -10.91 -28.29
CA GLY A 403 13.50 -11.77 -27.29
C GLY A 403 14.38 -11.78 -26.03
N TRP A 404 13.76 -11.64 -24.85
CA TRP A 404 14.49 -11.64 -23.58
C TRP A 404 14.81 -13.04 -23.12
N SER A 405 16.11 -13.31 -22.97
CA SER A 405 16.64 -14.51 -22.31
C SER A 405 18.08 -14.25 -21.89
N ASN A 406 18.35 -14.22 -20.59
CA ASN A 406 19.67 -14.05 -20.01
C ASN A 406 19.74 -14.70 -18.62
N SER A 407 20.80 -14.43 -17.86
CA SER A 407 20.97 -14.97 -16.50
C SER A 407 19.94 -14.48 -15.47
N LEU A 408 19.14 -13.45 -15.81
CA LEU A 408 18.12 -12.88 -14.94
C LEU A 408 16.72 -13.41 -15.22
N GLY A 409 16.54 -14.16 -16.33
CA GLY A 409 15.27 -14.75 -16.72
C GLY A 409 15.06 -14.79 -18.24
N ALA A 410 13.86 -15.16 -18.63
CA ALA A 410 13.46 -15.22 -20.05
C ALA A 410 11.94 -15.05 -20.18
N GLY A 411 11.48 -14.32 -21.20
CA GLY A 411 10.06 -14.10 -21.44
C GLY A 411 9.28 -15.41 -21.63
N GLY A 412 8.15 -15.57 -20.94
CA GLY A 412 7.29 -16.74 -21.03
C GLY A 412 6.66 -16.90 -22.42
N GLY A 413 6.46 -18.14 -22.84
CA GLY A 413 5.78 -18.43 -24.09
C GLY A 413 5.81 -19.90 -24.47
N GLY A 414 4.93 -20.29 -25.37
CA GLY A 414 4.78 -21.68 -25.77
C GLY A 414 3.37 -21.99 -26.28
N THR A 415 2.95 -23.23 -26.14
CA THR A 415 1.64 -23.71 -26.59
C THR A 415 0.84 -24.20 -25.39
N SER A 416 -0.37 -23.70 -25.21
CA SER A 416 -1.33 -24.14 -24.22
C SER A 416 -1.65 -25.63 -24.42
N SER A 417 -1.83 -26.35 -23.33
CA SER A 417 -2.37 -27.71 -23.32
C SER A 417 -3.88 -27.75 -23.08
N ALA A 418 -4.46 -26.66 -22.61
CA ALA A 418 -5.86 -26.58 -22.16
C ALA A 418 -6.80 -25.91 -23.16
N TYR A 419 -6.29 -25.00 -24.00
CA TYR A 419 -7.13 -24.15 -24.86
C TYR A 419 -6.90 -24.43 -26.31
N ALA A 420 -8.01 -24.60 -27.05
CA ALA A 420 -8.01 -24.59 -28.50
C ALA A 420 -7.57 -23.21 -29.01
N ARG A 421 -6.91 -23.19 -30.18
CA ARG A 421 -6.51 -21.96 -30.83
C ARG A 421 -7.74 -21.13 -31.20
N PRO A 422 -7.89 -19.91 -30.68
CA PRO A 422 -8.98 -19.01 -31.04
C PRO A 422 -8.97 -18.65 -32.52
N ALA A 423 -10.14 -18.38 -33.11
CA ALA A 423 -10.28 -18.05 -34.53
C ALA A 423 -9.51 -16.77 -34.93
N TRP A 424 -9.32 -15.85 -34.00
CA TRP A 424 -8.56 -14.62 -34.23
C TRP A 424 -7.03 -14.83 -34.25
N GLN A 425 -6.53 -15.93 -33.69
CA GLN A 425 -5.08 -16.20 -33.64
C GLN A 425 -4.62 -16.79 -34.99
N THR A 426 -4.36 -15.88 -35.92
CA THR A 426 -3.97 -16.20 -37.32
C THR A 426 -2.74 -15.39 -37.73
N GLY A 427 -1.94 -15.88 -38.67
CA GLY A 427 -0.80 -15.18 -39.23
C GLY A 427 0.41 -16.08 -39.46
N THR A 428 1.47 -15.50 -40.03
CA THR A 428 2.73 -16.20 -40.29
C THR A 428 3.36 -16.62 -38.94
N GLY A 429 3.78 -17.85 -38.83
CA GLY A 429 4.39 -18.42 -37.62
C GLY A 429 3.40 -19.17 -36.73
N ILE A 430 2.09 -18.95 -36.90
CA ILE A 430 1.05 -19.61 -36.10
C ILE A 430 0.68 -20.97 -36.73
N THR A 431 0.90 -22.03 -35.99
CA THR A 431 0.68 -23.41 -36.41
C THR A 431 -0.11 -24.21 -35.36
N GLY A 432 -0.60 -25.39 -35.74
CA GLY A 432 -1.31 -26.26 -34.78
C GLY A 432 -2.74 -25.81 -34.50
N THR A 433 -3.35 -26.48 -33.53
CA THR A 433 -4.79 -26.34 -33.17
C THR A 433 -4.99 -25.80 -31.76
N LEU A 434 -3.94 -25.59 -31.02
CA LEU A 434 -3.97 -25.06 -29.65
C LEU A 434 -3.50 -23.61 -29.60
N ARG A 435 -3.97 -22.86 -28.55
CA ARG A 435 -3.57 -21.49 -28.31
C ARG A 435 -2.07 -21.39 -28.09
N MET A 436 -1.45 -20.38 -28.68
CA MET A 436 -0.02 -20.12 -28.61
C MET A 436 0.23 -18.76 -27.93
N LEU A 437 1.26 -18.67 -27.10
CA LEU A 437 1.67 -17.50 -26.31
C LEU A 437 3.10 -17.09 -26.67
N PRO A 438 3.43 -15.77 -26.49
CA PRO A 438 2.56 -14.66 -26.14
C PRO A 438 1.76 -14.11 -27.34
N ASP A 439 0.81 -13.18 -27.09
CA ASP A 439 0.17 -12.42 -28.16
C ASP A 439 1.05 -11.26 -28.60
N VAL A 440 1.61 -10.54 -27.63
CA VAL A 440 2.46 -9.35 -27.81
C VAL A 440 3.60 -9.38 -26.80
N ALA A 441 4.60 -8.51 -26.94
CA ALA A 441 5.68 -8.39 -25.98
C ALA A 441 6.07 -6.93 -25.73
N ALA A 442 6.70 -6.66 -24.60
CA ALA A 442 7.33 -5.38 -24.29
C ALA A 442 8.58 -5.59 -23.42
N LEU A 443 9.28 -4.49 -23.08
CA LEU A 443 10.47 -4.53 -22.23
C LEU A 443 10.18 -5.32 -20.93
N ALA A 444 10.97 -6.36 -20.74
CA ALA A 444 10.92 -7.22 -19.55
C ALA A 444 12.32 -7.50 -18.97
N ASP A 445 13.39 -7.32 -19.77
CA ASP A 445 14.76 -7.57 -19.32
C ASP A 445 15.16 -6.64 -18.17
N PRO A 446 15.38 -7.16 -16.94
CA PRO A 446 15.73 -6.34 -15.77
C PRO A 446 17.06 -5.58 -15.99
N ALA A 447 17.99 -6.11 -16.76
CA ALA A 447 19.26 -5.43 -17.08
C ALA A 447 19.07 -4.13 -17.91
N LYS A 448 17.89 -3.92 -18.47
CA LYS A 448 17.47 -2.76 -19.26
C LYS A 448 16.23 -2.07 -18.70
N GLY A 449 15.65 -2.61 -17.65
CA GLY A 449 14.39 -2.14 -17.07
C GLY A 449 14.48 -0.74 -16.47
N PRO A 450 13.34 -0.11 -16.17
CA PRO A 450 13.31 1.16 -15.47
C PRO A 450 13.82 1.01 -14.04
N ALA A 451 14.38 2.10 -13.51
CA ALA A 451 14.58 2.21 -12.08
C ALA A 451 13.22 2.36 -11.38
N VAL A 452 12.94 1.52 -10.39
CA VAL A 452 11.76 1.56 -9.53
C VAL A 452 12.20 1.69 -8.08
N TYR A 453 11.47 2.47 -7.29
CA TYR A 453 11.75 2.65 -5.88
C TYR A 453 11.07 1.56 -5.05
N MET A 454 11.81 0.96 -4.12
CA MET A 454 11.32 -0.06 -3.21
C MET A 454 11.87 0.19 -1.81
N SER A 455 10.99 0.48 -0.86
CA SER A 455 11.35 0.63 0.56
C SER A 455 11.98 -0.65 1.13
N THR A 456 11.50 -1.82 0.70
CA THR A 456 12.07 -3.13 1.07
C THR A 456 13.51 -3.33 0.59
N ALA A 457 13.92 -2.66 -0.48
CA ALA A 457 15.30 -2.64 -0.99
C ALA A 457 16.05 -1.37 -0.55
N HIS A 458 15.45 -0.52 0.27
CA HIS A 458 16.00 0.76 0.74
C HIS A 458 16.47 1.69 -0.40
N GLY A 459 15.78 1.68 -1.55
CA GLY A 459 16.15 2.55 -2.65
C GLY A 459 15.66 2.13 -4.03
N PHE A 460 16.33 2.66 -5.05
CA PHE A 460 16.02 2.34 -6.45
C PHE A 460 16.71 1.04 -6.89
N VAL A 461 15.93 0.17 -7.51
CA VAL A 461 16.41 -1.06 -8.17
C VAL A 461 15.95 -1.07 -9.63
N LEU A 462 16.58 -1.89 -10.47
CA LEU A 462 16.08 -2.08 -11.83
C LEU A 462 14.89 -3.03 -11.81
N GLY A 463 13.74 -2.56 -12.27
CA GLY A 463 12.54 -3.36 -12.46
C GLY A 463 12.58 -4.16 -13.74
N GLY A 464 11.92 -5.31 -13.78
CA GLY A 464 11.87 -6.17 -14.98
C GLY A 464 10.83 -7.26 -14.83
N GLY A 465 10.98 -8.32 -15.64
CA GLY A 465 10.02 -9.39 -15.76
C GLY A 465 8.90 -9.07 -16.75
N THR A 466 8.17 -10.08 -17.17
CA THR A 466 6.91 -9.88 -17.90
C THR A 466 5.87 -9.15 -17.05
N SER A 467 6.10 -9.12 -15.73
CA SER A 467 5.44 -8.27 -14.75
C SER A 467 5.59 -6.77 -15.03
N LEU A 468 6.72 -6.31 -15.54
CA LEU A 468 6.89 -4.93 -16.03
C LEU A 468 6.13 -4.71 -17.35
N ALA A 469 6.22 -5.68 -18.28
CA ALA A 469 5.67 -5.56 -19.63
C ALA A 469 4.15 -5.44 -19.63
N SER A 470 3.45 -6.16 -18.77
CA SER A 470 1.99 -6.17 -18.66
C SER A 470 1.41 -4.80 -18.28
N PRO A 471 1.75 -4.15 -17.15
CA PRO A 471 1.24 -2.83 -16.79
C PRO A 471 1.69 -1.73 -17.77
N VAL A 472 2.88 -1.86 -18.38
CA VAL A 472 3.31 -0.94 -19.43
C VAL A 472 2.34 -0.96 -20.61
N LEU A 473 1.94 -2.14 -21.11
CA LEU A 473 1.01 -2.23 -22.22
C LEU A 473 -0.42 -1.84 -21.83
N ALA A 474 -0.87 -2.21 -20.65
CA ALA A 474 -2.19 -1.80 -20.12
C ALA A 474 -2.30 -0.26 -20.01
N GLY A 475 -1.28 0.39 -19.44
CA GLY A 475 -1.21 1.84 -19.35
C GLY A 475 -1.14 2.52 -20.71
N GLN A 476 -0.37 1.98 -21.66
CA GLN A 476 -0.25 2.54 -23.00
C GLN A 476 -1.52 2.37 -23.83
N LEU A 477 -2.30 1.30 -23.64
CA LEU A 477 -3.63 1.18 -24.22
C LEU A 477 -4.54 2.30 -23.71
N ALA A 478 -4.56 2.53 -22.40
CA ALA A 478 -5.34 3.62 -21.80
C ALA A 478 -4.96 5.00 -22.39
N VAL A 479 -3.65 5.26 -22.57
CA VAL A 479 -3.14 6.47 -23.25
C VAL A 479 -3.61 6.57 -24.69
N ALA A 480 -3.54 5.47 -25.44
CA ALA A 480 -3.95 5.45 -26.84
C ALA A 480 -5.46 5.70 -27.01
N LEU A 481 -6.28 5.14 -26.13
CA LEU A 481 -7.73 5.35 -26.11
C LEU A 481 -8.09 6.80 -25.76
N THR A 482 -7.51 7.34 -24.69
CA THR A 482 -7.79 8.72 -24.28
C THR A 482 -7.33 9.75 -25.28
N ALA A 483 -6.23 9.51 -26.02
CA ALA A 483 -5.78 10.33 -27.12
C ALA A 483 -6.79 10.39 -28.29
N ARG A 484 -7.70 9.43 -28.38
CA ARG A 484 -8.80 9.40 -29.33
C ARG A 484 -10.14 9.90 -28.77
N GLY A 485 -10.09 10.45 -27.56
CA GLY A 485 -11.28 10.91 -26.86
C GLY A 485 -12.11 9.78 -26.23
N CYS A 486 -11.58 8.56 -26.16
CA CYS A 486 -12.23 7.39 -25.60
C CYS A 486 -11.64 7.08 -24.22
N ALA A 487 -12.33 7.46 -23.15
CA ALA A 487 -11.91 7.16 -21.78
C ALA A 487 -12.53 5.85 -21.22
N VAL A 488 -13.24 5.11 -22.05
CA VAL A 488 -13.81 3.78 -21.71
C VAL A 488 -12.99 2.69 -22.39
N GLY A 489 -12.98 1.50 -21.80
CA GLY A 489 -12.31 0.35 -22.39
C GLY A 489 -13.04 -0.17 -23.63
N VAL A 490 -12.34 -0.98 -24.40
CA VAL A 490 -12.80 -1.55 -25.68
C VAL A 490 -13.01 -3.07 -25.62
N GLY A 491 -12.78 -3.66 -24.44
CA GLY A 491 -12.92 -5.11 -24.24
C GLY A 491 -11.88 -5.92 -24.99
N ASP A 492 -12.32 -6.88 -25.78
CA ASP A 492 -11.44 -7.76 -26.56
C ASP A 492 -10.77 -7.01 -27.72
N VAL A 493 -9.44 -7.02 -27.75
CA VAL A 493 -8.63 -6.39 -28.80
C VAL A 493 -7.91 -7.39 -29.71
N HIS A 494 -8.00 -8.69 -29.44
CA HIS A 494 -7.21 -9.70 -30.15
C HIS A 494 -7.39 -9.64 -31.67
N GLN A 495 -8.63 -9.54 -32.14
CA GLN A 495 -8.90 -9.47 -33.57
C GLN A 495 -8.20 -8.26 -34.21
N ALA A 496 -8.20 -7.09 -33.53
CA ALA A 496 -7.53 -5.89 -34.01
C ALA A 496 -5.99 -6.06 -34.01
N LEU A 497 -5.43 -6.74 -33.00
CA LEU A 497 -4.01 -7.02 -32.92
C LEU A 497 -3.56 -7.93 -34.09
N TYR A 498 -4.19 -9.08 -34.23
CA TYR A 498 -3.79 -10.11 -35.20
C TYR A 498 -4.09 -9.72 -36.67
N ALA A 499 -5.10 -8.90 -36.92
CA ALA A 499 -5.38 -8.36 -38.23
C ALA A 499 -4.39 -7.28 -38.69
N ASN A 500 -3.58 -6.74 -37.80
CA ASN A 500 -2.72 -5.58 -38.09
C ASN A 500 -1.25 -5.80 -37.67
N PRO A 501 -0.55 -6.84 -38.13
CA PRO A 501 0.82 -7.14 -37.73
C PRO A 501 1.82 -6.02 -38.03
N THR A 502 1.55 -5.15 -39.00
CA THR A 502 2.40 -3.99 -39.35
C THR A 502 2.37 -2.89 -38.28
N ALA A 503 1.38 -2.91 -37.39
CA ALA A 503 1.29 -2.01 -36.22
C ALA A 503 2.27 -2.39 -35.10
N PHE A 504 3.00 -3.48 -35.25
CA PHE A 504 4.00 -3.95 -34.32
C PHE A 504 5.43 -3.78 -34.85
N ARG A 505 6.39 -3.70 -33.96
CA ARG A 505 7.79 -3.96 -34.24
C ARG A 505 7.97 -5.48 -34.19
N ASP A 506 8.11 -6.12 -35.34
CA ASP A 506 8.42 -7.53 -35.45
C ASP A 506 9.82 -7.78 -34.85
N VAL A 507 9.90 -8.60 -33.81
CA VAL A 507 11.15 -8.93 -33.11
C VAL A 507 11.70 -10.20 -33.69
N VAL A 508 12.83 -10.09 -34.40
CA VAL A 508 13.40 -11.18 -35.23
C VAL A 508 14.75 -11.68 -34.73
N THR A 509 15.14 -11.28 -33.51
CA THR A 509 16.40 -11.68 -32.88
C THR A 509 16.20 -12.04 -31.42
N GLY A 510 17.10 -12.85 -30.86
CA GLY A 510 16.97 -13.33 -29.49
C GLY A 510 16.07 -14.57 -29.39
N SER A 511 15.66 -14.89 -28.17
CA SER A 511 14.82 -16.07 -27.87
C SER A 511 14.19 -15.90 -26.50
N ASN A 512 13.30 -16.80 -26.13
CA ASN A 512 12.85 -16.97 -24.75
C ASN A 512 13.55 -18.15 -24.04
N GLY A 513 14.77 -18.46 -24.44
CA GLY A 513 15.53 -19.60 -23.91
C GLY A 513 15.16 -20.95 -24.55
N THR A 514 14.04 -21.06 -25.24
CA THR A 514 13.55 -22.29 -25.90
C THR A 514 13.19 -22.03 -27.36
N ALA A 515 12.33 -21.02 -27.62
CA ALA A 515 11.91 -20.65 -28.96
C ALA A 515 12.70 -19.42 -29.46
N PRO A 516 13.24 -19.43 -30.67
CA PRO A 516 13.86 -18.24 -31.23
C PRO A 516 12.78 -17.21 -31.62
N ALA A 517 13.14 -15.92 -31.56
CA ALA A 517 12.37 -14.87 -32.20
C ALA A 517 12.60 -14.88 -33.71
N THR A 518 11.53 -14.86 -34.50
CA THR A 518 11.54 -15.03 -35.96
C THR A 518 10.60 -14.02 -36.60
N ARG A 519 10.63 -13.94 -37.95
CA ARG A 519 9.71 -13.08 -38.68
C ARG A 519 8.27 -13.54 -38.54
N GLY A 520 7.37 -12.60 -38.26
CA GLY A 520 5.96 -12.84 -37.97
C GLY A 520 5.72 -13.20 -36.51
N TRP A 521 4.66 -13.95 -36.25
CA TRP A 521 4.40 -14.40 -34.90
C TRP A 521 5.38 -15.51 -34.49
N ASP A 522 5.91 -15.45 -33.27
CA ASP A 522 6.73 -16.51 -32.67
C ASP A 522 6.43 -16.68 -31.17
N ALA A 523 6.85 -17.82 -30.60
CA ALA A 523 6.59 -18.16 -29.19
C ALA A 523 7.53 -17.44 -28.20
N ALA A 524 8.44 -16.58 -28.66
CA ALA A 524 9.27 -15.75 -27.80
C ALA A 524 8.66 -14.37 -27.56
N THR A 525 8.05 -13.77 -28.60
CA THR A 525 7.63 -12.37 -28.58
C THR A 525 6.25 -12.10 -29.19
N GLY A 526 5.52 -13.15 -29.61
CA GLY A 526 4.22 -12.99 -30.24
C GLY A 526 4.29 -12.18 -31.54
N LEU A 527 3.38 -11.23 -31.71
CA LEU A 527 3.39 -10.25 -32.80
C LEU A 527 4.52 -9.20 -32.68
N GLY A 528 5.30 -9.26 -31.59
CA GLY A 528 6.29 -8.25 -31.22
C GLY A 528 5.72 -7.12 -30.38
N SER A 529 6.39 -5.95 -30.35
CA SER A 529 6.01 -4.83 -29.51
C SER A 529 5.14 -3.80 -30.23
N PRO A 530 4.07 -3.28 -29.59
CA PRO A 530 3.16 -2.33 -30.22
C PRO A 530 3.84 -1.00 -30.57
N LYS A 531 3.58 -0.50 -31.78
CA LYS A 531 3.82 0.89 -32.18
C LYS A 531 2.53 1.67 -31.98
N TRP A 532 2.33 2.27 -30.79
CA TRP A 532 1.05 2.88 -30.41
C TRP A 532 0.59 4.00 -31.35
N SER A 533 1.51 4.69 -32.01
CA SER A 533 1.14 5.66 -33.04
C SER A 533 0.42 5.04 -34.26
N ALA A 534 0.62 3.75 -34.50
CA ALA A 534 -0.07 3.00 -35.55
C ALA A 534 -1.27 2.23 -34.96
N LEU A 535 -1.06 1.42 -33.94
CA LEU A 535 -2.10 0.62 -33.30
C LEU A 535 -3.23 1.49 -32.74
N GLY A 536 -2.90 2.62 -32.11
CA GLY A 536 -3.89 3.54 -31.56
C GLY A 536 -4.87 4.09 -32.61
N ARG A 537 -4.48 4.18 -33.89
CA ARG A 537 -5.40 4.61 -34.96
C ARG A 537 -6.49 3.59 -35.29
N LEU A 538 -6.26 2.34 -34.94
CA LEU A 538 -7.19 1.22 -35.16
C LEU A 538 -8.20 1.08 -34.02
N LEU A 539 -7.97 1.77 -32.90
CA LEU A 539 -8.88 1.77 -31.77
C LEU A 539 -10.07 2.69 -32.00
N PRO A 540 -11.20 2.47 -31.32
CA PRO A 540 -12.39 3.31 -31.44
C PRO A 540 -12.12 4.80 -31.16
N THR A 541 -12.92 5.68 -31.78
CA THR A 541 -12.91 7.12 -31.53
C THR A 541 -13.98 7.52 -30.51
N ALA A 542 -13.99 8.78 -30.09
CA ALA A 542 -15.01 9.33 -29.19
C ALA A 542 -16.45 9.08 -29.69
N ALA A 543 -16.66 9.08 -31.00
CA ALA A 543 -17.96 8.79 -31.59
C ALA A 543 -18.39 7.33 -31.40
N ASP A 544 -17.42 6.41 -31.36
CA ASP A 544 -17.66 4.99 -31.17
C ASP A 544 -17.71 4.62 -29.67
N CYS A 545 -17.19 5.49 -28.81
CA CYS A 545 -17.11 5.33 -27.36
C CYS A 545 -18.26 6.04 -26.63
N THR A 546 -19.44 6.07 -27.23
CA THR A 546 -20.60 6.64 -26.55
C THR A 546 -20.90 5.83 -25.31
N ARG A 547 -20.43 6.36 -24.15
CA ARG A 547 -20.91 5.95 -22.83
C ARG A 547 -22.44 6.07 -22.89
N PRO A 548 -23.23 5.02 -22.61
CA PRO A 548 -24.64 5.22 -22.43
C PRO A 548 -24.81 6.27 -21.34
N THR A 549 -25.29 7.44 -21.71
CA THR A 549 -25.68 8.50 -20.78
C THR A 549 -26.92 8.06 -20.04
N THR A 550 -26.81 7.05 -19.20
CA THR A 550 -27.62 7.03 -18.00
C THR A 550 -26.97 8.09 -17.12
N THR A 551 -27.68 9.17 -16.89
CA THR A 551 -27.38 10.22 -15.93
C THR A 551 -27.07 9.63 -14.55
N ALA A 552 -25.88 9.06 -14.42
CA ALA A 552 -25.20 8.83 -13.16
C ALA A 552 -24.32 10.07 -13.00
N ALA A 553 -24.84 11.05 -12.26
CA ALA A 553 -24.05 12.18 -11.83
C ALA A 553 -22.67 11.71 -11.36
N ALA A 554 -21.64 12.33 -11.94
CA ALA A 554 -20.24 12.25 -11.64
C ALA A 554 -19.88 11.56 -10.30
N ALA A 555 -19.52 10.28 -10.36
CA ALA A 555 -18.72 9.64 -9.32
C ALA A 555 -17.25 9.75 -9.77
N GLY A 556 -16.77 10.96 -9.86
CA GLY A 556 -15.36 11.28 -10.06
C GLY A 556 -14.87 11.96 -8.82
N ALA A 557 -13.72 11.52 -8.30
CA ALA A 557 -13.15 11.77 -6.99
C ALA A 557 -13.98 11.06 -5.90
N GLY A 558 -13.36 10.18 -5.08
CA GLY A 558 -14.03 9.47 -3.99
C GLY A 558 -15.05 10.38 -3.32
N ALA A 559 -16.30 9.96 -3.24
CA ALA A 559 -17.37 10.85 -2.83
C ALA A 559 -17.00 11.45 -1.47
N THR A 560 -16.85 12.76 -1.38
CA THR A 560 -16.58 13.41 -0.08
C THR A 560 -17.81 13.44 0.80
N ALA A 561 -18.97 13.03 0.26
CA ALA A 561 -20.21 12.94 1.01
C ALA A 561 -21.29 12.12 0.29
N VAL A 562 -22.18 11.50 1.09
CA VAL A 562 -23.45 10.90 0.63
C VAL A 562 -24.59 11.72 1.20
N THR A 563 -25.48 12.20 0.34
CA THR A 563 -26.72 12.90 0.75
C THR A 563 -27.86 11.89 0.93
N SER A 564 -28.75 12.20 1.87
CA SER A 564 -29.91 11.37 2.15
C SER A 564 -30.85 11.21 0.95
N GLY A 565 -31.38 10.02 0.76
CA GLY A 565 -32.29 9.69 -0.31
C GLY A 565 -32.69 8.22 -0.28
N THR A 566 -33.40 7.77 -1.31
CA THR A 566 -33.81 6.37 -1.48
C THR A 566 -32.74 5.50 -2.15
N ARG A 567 -31.69 6.11 -2.69
CA ARG A 567 -30.63 5.41 -3.42
C ARG A 567 -29.69 4.68 -2.46
N THR A 568 -29.41 3.44 -2.76
CA THR A 568 -28.37 2.65 -2.07
C THR A 568 -27.02 2.93 -2.73
N VAL A 569 -26.01 3.24 -1.91
CA VAL A 569 -24.59 3.31 -2.33
C VAL A 569 -24.11 1.86 -2.43
N PRO A 570 -23.68 1.39 -3.60
CA PRO A 570 -23.30 0.00 -3.78
C PRO A 570 -22.02 -0.34 -3.05
N SER A 571 -21.80 -1.63 -2.79
CA SER A 571 -20.50 -2.14 -2.39
C SER A 571 -19.40 -1.70 -3.37
N GLY A 572 -18.19 -1.48 -2.88
CA GLY A 572 -17.07 -0.94 -3.63
C GLY A 572 -17.03 0.56 -3.76
N THR A 573 -17.91 1.27 -3.10
CA THR A 573 -17.85 2.73 -3.03
C THR A 573 -17.05 3.16 -1.80
N SER A 574 -16.12 4.10 -2.00
CA SER A 574 -15.36 4.75 -0.92
C SER A 574 -15.80 6.22 -0.79
N ILE A 575 -15.92 6.67 0.46
CA ILE A 575 -16.24 8.06 0.82
C ILE A 575 -15.03 8.61 1.53
N HIS A 576 -14.33 9.57 0.93
CA HIS A 576 -13.06 10.09 1.42
C HIS A 576 -13.22 11.38 2.23
N SER A 577 -12.31 11.61 3.19
CA SER A 577 -12.09 12.91 3.80
C SER A 577 -11.55 13.89 2.75
N PRO A 578 -11.73 15.22 2.94
CA PRO A 578 -11.18 16.23 2.02
C PRO A 578 -9.68 16.11 1.76
N ASN A 579 -8.89 15.76 2.79
CA ASN A 579 -7.44 15.54 2.67
C ASN A 579 -7.04 14.16 2.13
N GLY A 580 -8.02 13.24 1.91
CA GLY A 580 -7.78 11.89 1.39
C GLY A 580 -7.11 10.92 2.37
N GLN A 581 -6.80 11.31 3.62
CA GLN A 581 -6.12 10.46 4.60
C GLN A 581 -7.04 9.46 5.28
N TYR A 582 -8.35 9.71 5.26
CA TYR A 582 -9.37 8.84 5.86
C TYR A 582 -10.47 8.54 4.84
N TRP A 583 -10.99 7.32 4.86
CA TRP A 583 -12.11 6.95 3.99
C TRP A 583 -12.99 5.86 4.61
N LEU A 584 -14.25 5.83 4.17
CA LEU A 584 -15.24 4.82 4.53
C LEU A 584 -15.56 3.99 3.29
N ASP A 585 -15.26 2.71 3.33
CA ASP A 585 -15.58 1.74 2.29
C ASP A 585 -16.89 1.02 2.57
N VAL A 586 -17.68 0.83 1.52
CA VAL A 586 -18.77 -0.14 1.49
C VAL A 586 -18.20 -1.44 0.93
N GLN A 587 -17.86 -2.39 1.77
CA GLN A 587 -17.19 -3.64 1.38
C GLN A 587 -18.10 -4.57 0.54
N ALA A 588 -17.52 -5.55 -0.18
CA ALA A 588 -18.26 -6.52 -0.97
C ALA A 588 -19.20 -7.39 -0.11
N ASP A 589 -18.82 -7.67 1.13
CA ASP A 589 -19.66 -8.32 2.13
C ASP A 589 -20.73 -7.39 2.71
N GLY A 590 -20.84 -6.17 2.21
CA GLY A 590 -21.76 -5.14 2.68
C GLY A 590 -21.37 -4.47 3.99
N SER A 591 -20.28 -4.85 4.62
CA SER A 591 -19.82 -4.14 5.81
C SER A 591 -19.29 -2.75 5.44
N LEU A 592 -19.45 -1.79 6.34
CA LEU A 592 -18.82 -0.48 6.24
C LEU A 592 -17.50 -0.53 6.99
N VAL A 593 -16.41 -0.14 6.36
CA VAL A 593 -15.09 -0.12 6.98
C VAL A 593 -14.49 1.27 6.83
N GLU A 594 -14.12 1.87 7.95
CA GLU A 594 -13.35 3.11 7.96
C GLU A 594 -11.87 2.80 8.01
N TRP A 595 -11.11 3.49 7.18
CA TRP A 595 -9.66 3.43 7.09
C TRP A 595 -9.04 4.79 7.36
N GLY A 596 -7.82 4.81 7.89
CA GLY A 596 -7.01 6.02 8.05
C GLY A 596 -5.60 5.69 8.48
N ASN A 597 -4.63 6.41 7.94
CA ASN A 597 -3.20 6.19 8.17
C ASN A 597 -2.78 4.72 7.97
N GLY A 598 -3.25 4.09 6.88
CA GLY A 598 -2.96 2.70 6.56
C GLY A 598 -3.57 1.66 7.50
N ARG A 599 -4.54 2.01 8.34
CA ARG A 599 -5.14 1.09 9.32
C ARG A 599 -6.66 1.13 9.27
N ARG A 600 -7.29 -0.02 9.54
CA ARG A 600 -8.73 -0.08 9.76
C ARG A 600 -9.07 0.56 11.12
N LEU A 601 -9.88 1.61 11.09
CA LEU A 601 -10.27 2.37 12.27
C LEU A 601 -11.61 1.92 12.87
N TRP A 602 -12.55 1.51 11.99
CA TRP A 602 -13.88 1.10 12.41
C TRP A 602 -14.52 0.18 11.37
N GLN A 603 -15.46 -0.68 11.80
CA GLN A 603 -16.26 -1.56 10.92
C GLN A 603 -17.65 -1.76 11.49
N SER A 604 -18.68 -1.80 10.61
CA SER A 604 -20.04 -2.18 10.97
C SER A 604 -20.18 -3.69 11.21
N SER A 605 -21.20 -4.12 11.93
CA SER A 605 -21.44 -5.53 12.26
C SER A 605 -22.34 -6.29 11.27
N GLY A 606 -23.01 -5.60 10.34
CA GLY A 606 -23.94 -6.25 9.38
C GLY A 606 -23.25 -6.66 8.10
N ARG A 607 -23.48 -7.89 7.64
CA ARG A 607 -22.86 -8.44 6.43
C ARG A 607 -23.84 -9.25 5.60
N ALA A 608 -23.86 -9.02 4.29
CA ALA A 608 -24.39 -9.91 3.28
C ALA A 608 -23.78 -9.53 1.92
N ALA A 609 -23.42 -10.52 1.12
CA ALA A 609 -22.90 -10.29 -0.23
C ALA A 609 -23.83 -9.39 -1.04
N GLY A 610 -23.28 -8.37 -1.70
CA GLY A 610 -24.04 -7.40 -2.50
C GLY A 610 -24.88 -6.40 -1.69
N ALA A 611 -24.75 -6.36 -0.35
CA ALA A 611 -25.40 -5.32 0.44
C ALA A 611 -24.75 -3.96 0.19
N GLY A 612 -25.53 -2.90 0.34
CA GLY A 612 -25.09 -1.53 0.12
C GLY A 612 -25.45 -0.59 1.26
N LEU A 613 -24.87 0.59 1.23
CA LEU A 613 -25.12 1.65 2.20
C LEU A 613 -26.28 2.53 1.77
N ARG A 614 -27.22 2.79 2.68
CA ARG A 614 -28.33 3.72 2.46
C ARG A 614 -28.39 4.75 3.57
N LEU A 615 -28.39 6.02 3.19
CA LEU A 615 -28.70 7.13 4.10
C LEU A 615 -30.16 7.57 3.85
N GLY A 616 -31.04 7.20 4.77
CA GLY A 616 -32.45 7.55 4.69
C GLY A 616 -32.70 9.05 4.88
N THR A 617 -33.87 9.53 4.45
CA THR A 617 -34.29 10.93 4.56
C THR A 617 -34.37 11.41 6.01
N THR A 618 -34.56 10.49 6.96
CA THR A 618 -34.54 10.77 8.40
C THR A 618 -33.14 10.84 9.01
N GLY A 619 -32.08 10.68 8.21
CA GLY A 619 -30.71 10.65 8.69
C GLY A 619 -30.27 9.28 9.25
N ARG A 620 -31.10 8.23 9.09
CA ARG A 620 -30.70 6.87 9.45
C ARG A 620 -29.73 6.31 8.41
N LEU A 621 -28.53 5.99 8.85
CA LEU A 621 -27.57 5.26 8.04
C LEU A 621 -27.81 3.76 8.22
N ALA A 622 -27.88 3.01 7.13
CA ALA A 622 -28.17 1.57 7.17
C ALA A 622 -27.37 0.81 6.10
N VAL A 623 -26.93 -0.40 6.45
CA VAL A 623 -26.50 -1.43 5.52
C VAL A 623 -27.72 -2.25 5.14
N VAL A 624 -27.98 -2.36 3.84
CA VAL A 624 -29.20 -2.98 3.30
C VAL A 624 -28.83 -4.09 2.32
N ALA A 625 -29.30 -5.29 2.57
CA ALA A 625 -29.13 -6.44 1.67
C ALA A 625 -29.84 -6.21 0.33
N PRO A 626 -29.48 -6.94 -0.75
CA PRO A 626 -30.22 -6.91 -2.02
C PRO A 626 -31.70 -7.20 -1.89
N SER A 627 -32.09 -8.01 -0.90
CA SER A 627 -33.49 -8.32 -0.56
C SER A 627 -34.26 -7.15 0.07
N GLY A 628 -33.58 -6.03 0.40
CA GLY A 628 -34.15 -4.90 1.13
C GLY A 628 -34.06 -5.03 2.65
N ALA A 629 -33.59 -6.15 3.20
CA ALA A 629 -33.44 -6.34 4.63
C ALA A 629 -32.35 -5.42 5.22
N VAL A 630 -32.62 -4.79 6.36
CA VAL A 630 -31.63 -3.95 7.07
C VAL A 630 -30.77 -4.87 7.92
N LEU A 631 -29.49 -4.95 7.58
CA LEU A 631 -28.49 -5.79 8.26
C LEU A 631 -27.84 -5.07 9.44
N TRP A 632 -27.67 -3.76 9.32
CA TRP A 632 -27.13 -2.87 10.34
C TRP A 632 -27.71 -1.47 10.15
N SER A 633 -27.88 -0.73 11.21
CA SER A 633 -28.22 0.69 11.09
C SER A 633 -27.90 1.48 12.34
N THR A 634 -27.69 2.79 12.15
CA THR A 634 -27.62 3.74 13.25
C THR A 634 -29.00 3.90 13.91
N SER A 635 -29.01 4.24 15.21
CA SER A 635 -30.23 4.70 15.89
C SER A 635 -30.63 6.06 15.33
N ALA A 636 -31.87 6.18 14.87
CA ALA A 636 -32.38 7.40 14.25
C ALA A 636 -32.55 8.53 15.26
N ARG A 637 -31.94 9.69 15.01
CA ARG A 637 -32.51 11.00 15.33
C ARG A 637 -33.16 11.51 14.07
N THR A 638 -34.41 11.92 14.14
CA THR A 638 -35.15 12.43 12.98
C THR A 638 -34.56 13.75 12.52
N ALA A 639 -34.00 13.76 11.30
CA ALA A 639 -33.66 15.01 10.62
C ALA A 639 -34.89 15.53 9.87
N SER A 640 -35.26 16.77 10.09
CA SER A 640 -36.17 17.49 9.19
C SER A 640 -35.32 18.06 8.04
N GLY A 641 -35.60 17.68 6.79
CA GLY A 641 -35.00 18.31 5.61
C GLY A 641 -33.76 17.64 5.03
N GLY A 642 -33.45 16.39 5.40
CA GLY A 642 -32.36 15.62 4.82
C GLY A 642 -31.10 15.56 5.69
N ALA A 643 -30.21 14.64 5.35
CA ALA A 643 -28.95 14.41 6.04
C ALA A 643 -27.78 14.17 5.08
N ARG A 644 -26.55 14.33 5.57
CA ARG A 644 -25.32 14.12 4.83
C ARG A 644 -24.35 13.24 5.62
N LEU A 645 -23.81 12.23 4.99
CA LEU A 645 -22.71 11.41 5.50
C LEU A 645 -21.40 11.97 4.97
N THR A 646 -20.43 12.18 5.83
CA THR A 646 -19.07 12.65 5.49
C THR A 646 -18.04 11.91 6.32
N VAL A 647 -16.81 11.83 5.79
CA VAL A 647 -15.60 11.49 6.53
C VAL A 647 -14.81 12.78 6.71
N THR A 648 -14.38 13.09 7.92
CA THR A 648 -13.64 14.31 8.24
C THR A 648 -12.14 14.10 8.14
N ASP A 649 -11.36 15.18 8.05
CA ASP A 649 -9.89 15.14 8.05
C ASP A 649 -9.29 14.64 9.37
N ALA A 650 -10.08 14.56 10.41
CA ALA A 650 -9.74 13.91 11.68
C ALA A 650 -10.10 12.41 11.72
N GLY A 651 -10.60 11.85 10.60
CA GLY A 651 -11.05 10.48 10.50
C GLY A 651 -12.27 10.20 11.38
N ASP A 652 -13.32 10.98 11.24
CA ASP A 652 -14.58 10.79 11.95
C ASP A 652 -15.70 10.68 10.90
N VAL A 653 -16.36 9.53 10.85
CA VAL A 653 -17.49 9.30 9.96
C VAL A 653 -18.74 9.89 10.61
N ARG A 654 -19.32 10.92 9.99
CA ARG A 654 -20.45 11.68 10.54
C ARG A 654 -21.66 11.66 9.64
N VAL A 655 -22.83 11.54 10.25
CA VAL A 655 -24.10 11.90 9.64
C VAL A 655 -24.57 13.22 10.28
N THR A 656 -24.71 14.24 9.45
CA THR A 656 -25.16 15.58 9.87
C THR A 656 -26.50 15.91 9.22
N ALA A 657 -27.39 16.57 9.93
CA ALA A 657 -28.61 17.16 9.40
C ALA A 657 -28.27 18.40 8.56
N ARG A 658 -29.25 18.92 7.81
CA ARG A 658 -29.08 20.09 6.97
C ARG A 658 -28.71 21.38 7.74
N ASP A 659 -29.13 21.46 9.01
CA ASP A 659 -28.81 22.53 9.95
C ASP A 659 -27.43 22.38 10.61
N GLY A 660 -26.64 21.36 10.22
CA GLY A 660 -25.32 21.08 10.78
C GLY A 660 -25.33 20.22 12.06
N ALA A 661 -26.48 19.87 12.61
CA ALA A 661 -26.56 19.04 13.79
C ALA A 661 -26.01 17.62 13.51
N VAL A 662 -25.13 17.12 14.37
CA VAL A 662 -24.60 15.75 14.25
C VAL A 662 -25.66 14.77 14.73
N LEU A 663 -26.16 13.95 13.80
CA LEU A 663 -27.17 12.92 14.07
C LEU A 663 -26.52 11.62 14.55
N TRP A 664 -25.35 11.30 13.98
CA TRP A 664 -24.56 10.13 14.31
C TRP A 664 -23.10 10.33 13.91
N HIS A 665 -22.20 9.66 14.60
CA HIS A 665 -20.80 9.49 14.21
C HIS A 665 -20.24 8.17 14.79
N ASN A 666 -19.20 7.63 14.13
CA ASN A 666 -18.64 6.32 14.51
C ASN A 666 -17.62 6.38 15.65
N ARG A 667 -17.07 7.56 15.96
CA ARG A 667 -16.14 7.74 17.08
C ARG A 667 -16.87 8.01 18.37
N ALA A 668 -16.28 7.53 19.48
CA ALA A 668 -16.79 7.90 20.80
C ALA A 668 -16.64 9.41 21.00
N PRO A 669 -17.71 10.14 21.32
CA PRO A 669 -17.60 11.56 21.63
C PRO A 669 -16.85 11.75 22.94
N GLY A 670 -15.68 12.34 22.86
CA GLY A 670 -14.81 12.63 23.99
C GLY A 670 -13.96 11.44 24.43
N ALA A 671 -12.69 11.70 24.71
CA ALA A 671 -11.72 10.68 25.14
C ALA A 671 -12.08 9.96 26.45
N ASP A 672 -13.16 10.36 27.14
CA ASP A 672 -13.53 9.92 28.50
C ASP A 672 -14.70 8.93 28.57
N ARG A 673 -15.45 8.68 27.49
CA ARG A 673 -16.69 7.87 27.55
C ARG A 673 -17.03 7.13 26.26
N LEU A 674 -17.74 6.01 26.43
CA LEU A 674 -18.41 5.25 25.35
C LEU A 674 -19.92 5.31 25.58
N VAL A 675 -20.69 5.54 24.52
CA VAL A 675 -22.16 5.63 24.55
C VAL A 675 -22.79 4.47 23.76
N PRO A 676 -24.10 4.16 23.96
CA PRO A 676 -24.75 3.08 23.24
C PRO A 676 -24.65 3.23 21.72
N GLY A 677 -24.27 2.15 21.06
CA GLY A 677 -23.97 2.10 19.61
C GLY A 677 -22.53 2.46 19.27
N ALA A 678 -21.72 2.91 20.22
CA ALA A 678 -20.31 3.20 19.99
C ALA A 678 -19.40 1.97 20.25
N THR A 679 -18.27 1.92 19.55
CA THR A 679 -17.31 0.82 19.59
C THR A 679 -15.92 1.38 19.88
N LEU A 680 -15.17 0.71 20.74
CA LEU A 680 -13.75 0.91 20.95
C LEU A 680 -13.03 -0.21 20.18
N VAL A 681 -12.36 0.15 19.09
CA VAL A 681 -11.66 -0.82 18.23
C VAL A 681 -10.18 -0.93 18.62
N PRO A 682 -9.45 -1.97 18.14
CA PRO A 682 -8.03 -2.13 18.42
C PRO A 682 -7.22 -0.85 18.18
N GLY A 683 -6.36 -0.52 19.15
CA GLY A 683 -5.57 0.72 19.15
C GLY A 683 -6.26 1.93 19.76
N GLN A 684 -7.56 1.90 20.00
CA GLN A 684 -8.30 3.01 20.62
C GLN A 684 -8.33 2.92 22.14
N SER A 685 -8.45 4.08 22.80
CA SER A 685 -8.49 4.18 24.26
C SER A 685 -9.54 5.17 24.73
N LEU A 686 -10.20 4.84 25.88
CA LEU A 686 -10.91 5.81 26.70
C LEU A 686 -9.97 6.30 27.80
N ARG A 687 -9.93 7.61 28.02
CA ARG A 687 -9.09 8.22 29.06
C ARG A 687 -9.96 8.80 30.16
N ASP A 688 -9.45 8.87 31.37
CA ASP A 688 -10.05 9.65 32.44
C ASP A 688 -9.89 11.17 32.19
N ALA A 689 -10.53 11.99 33.01
CA ALA A 689 -10.48 13.44 32.84
C ALA A 689 -9.08 14.05 33.07
N SER A 690 -8.19 13.35 33.76
CA SER A 690 -6.80 13.75 33.98
C SER A 690 -5.85 13.27 32.89
N GLY A 691 -6.30 12.36 32.01
CA GLY A 691 -5.46 11.68 30.99
C GLY A 691 -4.52 10.62 31.56
N GLY A 692 -4.43 10.51 32.89
CA GLY A 692 -3.48 9.62 33.56
C GLY A 692 -3.85 8.14 33.55
N ARG A 693 -5.13 7.83 33.27
CA ARG A 693 -5.61 6.45 33.21
C ARG A 693 -6.36 6.20 31.91
N ARG A 694 -6.16 5.00 31.36
CA ARG A 694 -6.75 4.66 30.06
C ARG A 694 -7.29 3.23 30.05
N LEU A 695 -8.41 3.02 29.36
CA LEU A 695 -8.87 1.73 28.90
C LEU A 695 -8.46 1.60 27.45
N THR A 696 -7.64 0.65 27.10
CA THR A 696 -7.14 0.44 25.73
C THR A 696 -7.65 -0.89 25.19
N MET A 697 -8.20 -0.87 23.98
CA MET A 697 -8.47 -2.06 23.20
C MET A 697 -7.21 -2.39 22.38
N ARG A 698 -6.51 -3.46 22.71
CA ARG A 698 -5.25 -3.83 22.07
C ARG A 698 -5.47 -4.60 20.76
N PHE A 699 -4.46 -4.64 19.90
CA PHE A 699 -4.51 -5.36 18.64
C PHE A 699 -4.56 -6.88 18.80
N ASP A 700 -4.00 -7.41 19.92
CA ASP A 700 -4.10 -8.83 20.31
C ASP A 700 -5.51 -9.23 20.78
N GLY A 701 -6.43 -8.28 20.85
CA GLY A 701 -7.80 -8.48 21.31
C GLY A 701 -7.99 -8.37 22.80
N ASP A 702 -6.98 -7.93 23.52
CA ASP A 702 -7.06 -7.70 24.96
C ASP A 702 -7.61 -6.31 25.29
N LEU A 703 -8.40 -6.27 26.34
CA LEU A 703 -8.90 -5.03 26.91
C LEU A 703 -8.09 -4.70 28.17
N VAL A 704 -7.34 -3.61 28.14
CA VAL A 704 -6.37 -3.27 29.18
C VAL A 704 -6.72 -1.94 29.84
N ILE A 705 -6.79 -1.92 31.17
CA ILE A 705 -6.83 -0.70 31.97
C ILE A 705 -5.43 -0.43 32.49
N GLY A 706 -4.88 0.75 32.20
CA GLY A 706 -3.53 1.13 32.59
C GLY A 706 -3.42 2.55 33.10
N SER A 707 -2.30 2.85 33.76
CA SER A 707 -1.85 4.17 34.22
C SER A 707 -0.38 4.34 33.85
N GLY A 708 -0.09 5.21 32.89
CA GLY A 708 1.24 5.24 32.29
C GLY A 708 1.59 3.88 31.67
N SER A 709 2.74 3.33 32.01
CA SER A 709 3.19 1.99 31.62
C SER A 709 2.61 0.85 32.46
N ARG A 710 1.98 1.17 33.61
CA ARG A 710 1.47 0.17 34.55
C ARG A 710 0.11 -0.39 34.10
N VAL A 711 0.01 -1.71 33.93
CA VAL A 711 -1.24 -2.42 33.71
C VAL A 711 -1.94 -2.61 35.06
N LEU A 712 -3.16 -2.08 35.20
CA LEU A 712 -4.00 -2.21 36.39
C LEU A 712 -4.96 -3.41 36.28
N SER A 713 -5.44 -3.68 35.08
CA SER A 713 -6.32 -4.80 34.80
C SER A 713 -6.21 -5.19 33.33
N ARG A 714 -6.22 -6.48 33.04
CA ARG A 714 -6.21 -7.03 31.69
C ARG A 714 -7.32 -8.06 31.55
N ARG A 715 -8.08 -7.99 30.46
CA ARG A 715 -9.04 -9.02 30.06
C ARG A 715 -8.63 -9.55 28.71
N SER A 716 -8.12 -10.77 28.72
CA SER A 716 -7.70 -11.49 27.52
C SER A 716 -8.84 -12.34 26.94
N GLY A 717 -8.67 -12.81 25.71
CA GLY A 717 -9.57 -13.78 25.07
C GLY A 717 -10.48 -13.19 23.99
N GLY A 718 -10.33 -11.90 23.64
CA GLY A 718 -11.05 -11.31 22.49
C GLY A 718 -10.61 -11.89 21.16
N GLY A 719 -9.31 -12.27 21.06
CA GLY A 719 -8.65 -12.64 19.83
C GLY A 719 -8.25 -11.41 19.00
N ALA A 720 -7.23 -11.54 18.16
CA ALA A 720 -6.71 -10.45 17.33
C ALA A 720 -7.84 -9.77 16.55
N GLY A 721 -7.92 -8.43 16.63
CA GLY A 721 -8.97 -7.65 15.97
C GLY A 721 -10.30 -7.54 16.72
N ALA A 722 -10.42 -8.07 17.95
CA ALA A 722 -11.62 -7.91 18.77
C ALA A 722 -11.89 -6.45 19.12
N SER A 723 -13.14 -6.11 19.38
CA SER A 723 -13.61 -4.75 19.67
C SER A 723 -14.53 -4.73 20.91
N LEU A 724 -14.51 -3.63 21.66
CA LEU A 724 -15.42 -3.41 22.78
C LEU A 724 -16.60 -2.56 22.33
N LEU A 725 -17.80 -3.09 22.44
CA LEU A 725 -19.04 -2.45 21.99
C LEU A 725 -19.93 -2.16 23.18
N LEU A 726 -20.47 -0.94 23.25
CA LEU A 726 -21.62 -0.67 24.11
C LEU A 726 -22.88 -0.75 23.24
N LEU A 727 -23.58 -1.88 23.35
CA LEU A 727 -24.77 -2.14 22.54
C LEU A 727 -25.92 -1.16 22.84
N PRO A 728 -26.86 -0.93 21.91
CA PRO A 728 -28.06 -0.14 22.17
C PRO A 728 -28.90 -0.68 23.32
N SER A 729 -28.85 -1.99 23.61
CA SER A 729 -29.47 -2.62 24.79
C SER A 729 -28.84 -2.17 26.11
N GLY A 730 -27.69 -1.55 26.08
CA GLY A 730 -26.89 -1.16 27.24
C GLY A 730 -25.97 -2.24 27.77
N ASP A 731 -25.78 -3.33 27.02
CA ASP A 731 -24.76 -4.32 27.33
C ASP A 731 -23.38 -3.92 26.75
N LEU A 732 -22.33 -4.06 27.58
CA LEU A 732 -20.97 -3.84 27.16
C LEU A 732 -20.37 -5.18 26.76
N VAL A 733 -19.98 -5.33 25.50
CA VAL A 733 -19.60 -6.60 24.91
C VAL A 733 -18.20 -6.52 24.30
N LEU A 734 -17.34 -7.48 24.62
CA LEU A 734 -16.11 -7.73 23.88
C LEU A 734 -16.44 -8.76 22.78
N ALA A 735 -16.37 -8.35 21.53
CA ALA A 735 -16.71 -9.19 20.38
C ALA A 735 -15.48 -9.46 19.52
N ALA A 736 -15.32 -10.72 19.07
CA ALA A 736 -14.35 -11.11 18.07
C ALA A 736 -14.66 -10.45 16.70
N PRO A 737 -13.72 -10.42 15.74
CA PRO A 737 -13.91 -9.76 14.42
C PRO A 737 -15.14 -10.24 13.65
N LEU A 738 -15.53 -11.50 13.85
CA LEU A 738 -16.73 -12.10 13.22
C LEU A 738 -18.02 -11.89 14.03
N GLY A 739 -18.02 -10.99 15.01
CA GLY A 739 -19.20 -10.63 15.82
C GLY A 739 -19.55 -11.61 16.94
N GLN A 740 -18.77 -12.67 17.16
CA GLN A 740 -18.98 -13.59 18.28
C GLN A 740 -18.68 -12.87 19.62
N THR A 741 -19.63 -12.88 20.54
CA THR A 741 -19.43 -12.38 21.89
C THR A 741 -18.41 -13.24 22.62
N ARG A 742 -17.30 -12.65 23.04
CA ARG A 742 -16.26 -13.27 23.86
C ARG A 742 -16.46 -12.99 25.33
N TRP A 743 -17.05 -11.83 25.64
CA TRP A 743 -17.41 -11.43 26.99
C TRP A 743 -18.50 -10.37 26.95
N SER A 744 -19.32 -10.32 27.99
CA SER A 744 -20.37 -9.35 28.19
C SER A 744 -20.50 -8.96 29.67
N THR A 745 -20.99 -7.76 29.92
CA THR A 745 -21.37 -7.33 31.27
C THR A 745 -22.71 -7.92 31.74
N GLY A 746 -23.52 -8.46 30.80
CA GLY A 746 -24.86 -8.96 31.08
C GLY A 746 -25.82 -7.87 31.53
N THR A 747 -25.65 -6.64 31.05
CA THR A 747 -26.43 -5.46 31.48
C THR A 747 -27.56 -5.10 30.53
N ALA A 748 -27.86 -5.92 29.53
CA ALA A 748 -28.87 -5.66 28.50
C ALA A 748 -30.26 -5.34 29.13
N GLU A 749 -30.69 -6.09 30.14
CA GLU A 749 -31.99 -5.90 30.79
C GLU A 749 -32.04 -4.67 31.72
N ARG A 750 -30.90 -4.18 32.17
CA ARG A 750 -30.76 -3.02 33.08
C ARG A 750 -30.40 -1.74 32.34
N GLY A 751 -30.15 -1.84 31.03
CA GLY A 751 -29.56 -0.81 30.20
C GLY A 751 -30.54 -0.08 29.30
N GLY A 752 -30.14 0.19 28.08
CA GLY A 752 -30.88 0.93 27.05
C GLY A 752 -30.37 2.36 26.86
N ALA A 753 -31.22 3.20 26.29
CA ALA A 753 -30.88 4.60 26.01
C ALA A 753 -30.43 5.34 27.31
N GLY A 754 -29.36 6.13 27.17
CA GLY A 754 -28.78 6.90 28.28
C GLY A 754 -27.68 6.19 29.07
N MET A 755 -27.27 4.97 28.66
CA MET A 755 -26.09 4.31 29.23
C MET A 755 -24.81 5.04 28.78
N VAL A 756 -23.82 5.11 29.69
CA VAL A 756 -22.50 5.69 29.42
C VAL A 756 -21.45 4.87 30.16
N LEU A 757 -20.46 4.39 29.42
CA LEU A 757 -19.24 3.83 29.97
C LEU A 757 -18.21 4.95 30.14
N ARG A 758 -17.60 5.05 31.33
CA ARG A 758 -16.52 6.01 31.59
C ARG A 758 -15.34 5.40 32.31
N MET A 759 -14.16 5.89 31.93
CA MET A 759 -12.93 5.69 32.68
C MET A 759 -12.86 6.73 33.79
N GLN A 760 -12.73 6.29 35.05
CA GLN A 760 -12.61 7.17 36.20
C GLN A 760 -11.15 7.38 36.61
N SER A 761 -10.87 8.49 37.28
CA SER A 761 -9.51 8.83 37.76
C SER A 761 -8.98 7.90 38.84
N ASP A 762 -9.84 7.12 39.51
CA ASP A 762 -9.46 6.06 40.44
C ASP A 762 -9.07 4.73 39.74
N GLY A 763 -9.11 4.69 38.41
CA GLY A 763 -8.82 3.50 37.63
C GLY A 763 -9.99 2.57 37.42
N ASN A 764 -11.18 2.91 37.90
CA ASN A 764 -12.37 2.11 37.75
C ASN A 764 -13.07 2.44 36.42
N LEU A 765 -13.43 1.41 35.66
CA LEU A 765 -14.28 1.54 34.49
C LEU A 765 -15.73 1.33 34.90
N VAL A 766 -16.58 2.33 34.69
CA VAL A 766 -17.93 2.34 35.20
C VAL A 766 -18.96 2.57 34.10
N LEU A 767 -19.95 1.67 34.03
CA LEU A 767 -21.11 1.77 33.16
C LEU A 767 -22.30 2.33 33.98
N ARG A 768 -22.83 3.48 33.55
CA ARG A 768 -23.91 4.19 34.26
C ARG A 768 -25.12 4.44 33.37
N LYS A 769 -26.30 4.50 33.99
CA LYS A 769 -27.52 5.05 33.40
C LYS A 769 -27.92 6.28 34.23
N GLY A 770 -27.72 7.47 33.70
CA GLY A 770 -27.78 8.70 34.47
C GLY A 770 -26.80 8.67 35.64
N THR A 771 -27.29 8.82 36.88
CA THR A 771 -26.49 8.75 38.12
C THR A 771 -26.28 7.32 38.64
N THR A 772 -27.08 6.34 38.19
CA THR A 772 -27.06 4.97 38.69
C THR A 772 -25.90 4.16 38.04
N VAL A 773 -25.07 3.53 38.87
CA VAL A 773 -24.06 2.58 38.45
C VAL A 773 -24.73 1.24 38.14
N VAL A 774 -24.63 0.81 36.88
CA VAL A 774 -25.19 -0.47 36.42
C VAL A 774 -24.13 -1.57 36.47
N TRP A 775 -22.87 -1.23 36.19
CA TRP A 775 -21.74 -2.14 36.28
C TRP A 775 -20.43 -1.36 36.51
N ALA A 776 -19.47 -2.00 37.14
CA ALA A 776 -18.15 -1.45 37.36
C ALA A 776 -17.07 -2.56 37.28
N SER A 777 -15.89 -2.22 36.74
CA SER A 777 -14.75 -3.15 36.64
C SER A 777 -14.14 -3.48 38.01
N ARG A 778 -14.38 -2.63 39.00
CA ARG A 778 -13.81 -2.68 40.37
C ARG A 778 -12.27 -2.63 40.36
N THR A 779 -11.70 -2.11 39.28
CA THR A 779 -10.26 -1.85 39.18
C THR A 779 -9.94 -0.62 40.02
N ARG A 780 -8.99 -0.75 40.92
CA ARG A 780 -8.45 0.36 41.72
C ARG A 780 -6.96 0.36 41.58
N GLY A 781 -6.36 1.53 41.30
CA GLY A 781 -4.93 1.64 41.07
C GLY A 781 -4.30 2.84 41.74
#